data_8e7e88a8505c519086f74b3712990a4a
#
_entry.id   8e7e88a8505c519086f74b3712990a4a
#
_cell.length_a   1.000
_cell.length_b   1.000
_cell.length_c   1.000
_cell.angle_alpha   90.00
_cell.angle_beta   90.00
_cell.angle_gamma   90.00
#
_symmetry.space_group_name_H-M   'P 1'
#
loop_
_entity.id
_entity.type
_entity.pdbx_description
1 polymer ?
#
loop_
_entity_poly.entity_id
_entity_poly.type
_entity_poly.pdbx_seq_one_letter_code
_entity_poly.pdbx_strand_id
1 'polypeptide(L)'
;MTEIVKASLENGMQKIRITADKGYHPAHIQLQKGIPAEITFHRVTPSNCYKEILFEEEGILEPIAQDEEKVIRFTPQDLGEHEFSCGMKMQKGTYTVVEKTKKSLSLLQRFWITSIFTVPLVILMIGMSTGGISHQVMRWGTFLATTPIMLVAGVPYIRSAWASFKKHNSNMDTLVALGTLVAYFYSLVALFTGLPVYFESAAFILFFILLGAVFEEKMRKNTSQAVEKLLDLQAKTAEVLRDDAYVQIPLEQVKVGDLIRVRPGEKIAVDGTVIEGETSIDESMVTGESIPVDKSVGDAVIGSTINNSGTIIFRAEKVGSETMLAQIVDFVKKAQTSRAPIQDLTDKISGIFVPAVVILGLLTFWIWFVFLGESFVTSLLYGVAVLIIACPCALGLATPTALMVGTGRSAKMGILLKNGTVLQEIQKVQTVVFDKTGTLTEGKPVVTDVIGDEGEVLSLAASLEDVSQHPLAQAIVNRATELGISLYPVENFQALHGKGVTGIINGKQVLLGNAKLLADLAIPHDYQERFDLLEKEAKTVVFLSVDGQLKGLIALQDVPKENAKEAIAKLKKRGLKTVMLTGDNAGVAHAIAEQIGIEEVIANVLPEEKAHEIHKLQKNGKLAFVGDGINDAPALSVADVGIAMGSGTDIAIESADLVLTTNNLLGLARAFDMSKKTFNRILLNLFWASIYNLIGIPIAAGVFSSLGLVLNPELAGLAMAFSSVSVLISSLMLNFTKVD
;
A
#
# COMPACT_ATOMS: atom_id res chain seq x y z
N MET A 1 5.21 13.55 -9.60
CA MET A 1 4.65 13.78 -10.94
C MET A 1 3.14 13.85 -10.75
N THR A 2 2.53 14.96 -11.06
CA THR A 2 1.08 15.16 -10.96
C THR A 2 0.37 14.17 -11.89
N GLU A 3 -0.60 13.44 -11.34
CA GLU A 3 -1.32 12.39 -12.07
C GLU A 3 -2.16 12.99 -13.20
N ILE A 4 -1.94 12.49 -14.43
CA ILE A 4 -2.74 12.91 -15.61
C ILE A 4 -4.00 12.04 -15.65
N VAL A 5 -5.16 12.65 -15.42
CA VAL A 5 -6.44 11.95 -15.43
C VAL A 5 -7.03 11.94 -16.85
N LYS A 6 -7.38 10.75 -17.34
CA LYS A 6 -8.00 10.59 -18.67
C LYS A 6 -9.51 10.83 -18.59
N ALA A 7 -10.05 11.63 -19.51
CA ALA A 7 -11.48 11.79 -19.63
C ALA A 7 -12.16 10.45 -20.01
N SER A 8 -13.31 10.14 -19.39
CA SER A 8 -14.15 9.00 -19.74
C SER A 8 -14.86 9.24 -21.08
N LEU A 9 -14.99 8.18 -21.90
CA LEU A 9 -15.73 8.29 -23.17
C LEU A 9 -17.15 7.73 -22.98
N GLU A 10 -18.14 8.63 -22.95
CA GLU A 10 -19.54 8.29 -22.79
C GLU A 10 -20.37 8.87 -23.95
N ASN A 11 -21.16 8.05 -24.63
CA ASN A 11 -22.01 8.44 -25.75
C ASN A 11 -21.29 9.26 -26.84
N GLY A 12 -20.01 8.98 -27.10
CA GLY A 12 -19.20 9.66 -28.12
C GLY A 12 -18.62 11.01 -27.66
N MET A 13 -18.81 11.43 -26.41
CA MET A 13 -18.21 12.61 -25.78
C MET A 13 -17.23 12.19 -24.68
N GLN A 14 -16.18 12.97 -24.51
CA GLN A 14 -15.20 12.83 -23.44
C GLN A 14 -15.68 13.61 -22.23
N LYS A 15 -15.94 12.93 -21.11
CA LYS A 15 -16.42 13.57 -19.88
C LYS A 15 -15.38 13.54 -18.79
N ILE A 16 -15.22 14.66 -18.11
CA ILE A 16 -14.37 14.77 -16.92
C ILE A 16 -14.90 15.87 -16.00
N ARG A 17 -14.74 15.66 -14.69
CA ARG A 17 -15.12 16.64 -13.66
C ARG A 17 -13.87 17.21 -13.01
N ILE A 18 -13.83 18.52 -12.82
CA ILE A 18 -12.75 19.27 -12.17
C ILE A 18 -13.34 20.06 -11.01
N THR A 19 -12.80 19.87 -9.82
CA THR A 19 -13.17 20.67 -8.64
C THR A 19 -12.16 21.80 -8.47
N ALA A 20 -12.67 23.03 -8.31
CA ALA A 20 -11.86 24.22 -8.02
C ALA A 20 -12.00 24.60 -6.54
N ASP A 21 -10.93 24.34 -5.77
CA ASP A 21 -10.83 24.70 -4.36
C ASP A 21 -9.52 25.47 -4.09
N LYS A 22 -8.49 24.89 -3.49
CA LYS A 22 -7.15 25.48 -3.33
C LYS A 22 -6.26 25.27 -4.56
N GLY A 23 -6.81 24.77 -5.64
CA GLY A 23 -6.25 24.43 -6.93
C GLY A 23 -7.33 23.80 -7.81
N TYR A 24 -6.93 23.28 -8.98
CA TYR A 24 -7.79 22.43 -9.81
C TYR A 24 -7.52 20.95 -9.52
N HIS A 25 -8.56 20.16 -9.26
CA HIS A 25 -8.46 18.75 -8.99
C HIS A 25 -9.41 17.95 -9.91
N PRO A 26 -8.86 17.19 -10.89
CA PRO A 26 -7.45 17.06 -11.27
C PRO A 26 -6.91 18.34 -11.97
N ALA A 27 -5.63 18.64 -11.75
CA ALA A 27 -4.95 19.76 -12.38
C ALA A 27 -4.45 19.45 -13.80
N HIS A 28 -4.26 18.16 -14.12
CA HIS A 28 -3.78 17.69 -15.42
C HIS A 28 -4.72 16.65 -15.99
N ILE A 29 -5.31 16.93 -17.15
CA ILE A 29 -6.25 16.04 -17.82
C ILE A 29 -5.79 15.64 -19.22
N GLN A 30 -6.26 14.50 -19.71
CA GLN A 30 -5.95 14.01 -21.06
C GLN A 30 -7.22 13.90 -21.89
N LEU A 31 -7.23 14.56 -23.06
CA LEU A 31 -8.30 14.55 -24.05
C LEU A 31 -7.81 13.91 -25.36
N GLN A 32 -8.73 13.43 -26.19
CA GLN A 32 -8.44 12.88 -27.52
C GLN A 32 -8.84 13.89 -28.60
N LYS A 33 -7.97 14.07 -29.59
CA LYS A 33 -8.20 14.95 -30.75
C LYS A 33 -9.48 14.59 -31.51
N GLY A 34 -10.27 15.60 -31.85
CA GLY A 34 -11.46 15.46 -32.70
C GLY A 34 -12.65 14.77 -32.04
N ILE A 35 -12.61 14.50 -30.73
CA ILE A 35 -13.75 13.99 -29.98
C ILE A 35 -14.27 15.14 -29.08
N PRO A 36 -15.58 15.48 -29.14
CA PRO A 36 -16.15 16.51 -28.26
C PRO A 36 -15.86 16.22 -26.78
N ALA A 37 -15.39 17.21 -26.06
CA ALA A 37 -15.14 17.13 -24.62
C ALA A 37 -16.19 17.93 -23.84
N GLU A 38 -16.65 17.35 -22.74
CA GLU A 38 -17.54 17.95 -21.77
C GLU A 38 -16.81 17.95 -20.42
N ILE A 39 -16.37 19.14 -19.99
CA ILE A 39 -15.65 19.34 -18.74
C ILE A 39 -16.58 20.03 -17.76
N THR A 40 -16.91 19.34 -16.67
CA THR A 40 -17.76 19.90 -15.61
C THR A 40 -16.85 20.48 -14.52
N PHE A 41 -16.89 21.80 -14.34
CA PHE A 41 -16.22 22.47 -13.24
C PHE A 41 -17.17 22.67 -12.08
N HIS A 42 -16.72 22.34 -10.87
CA HIS A 42 -17.42 22.58 -9.62
C HIS A 42 -16.57 23.51 -8.75
N ARG A 43 -17.05 24.73 -8.49
CA ARG A 43 -16.36 25.69 -7.65
C ARG A 43 -16.83 25.60 -6.21
N VAL A 44 -15.95 25.10 -5.33
CA VAL A 44 -16.22 24.95 -3.88
C VAL A 44 -15.73 26.19 -3.09
N THR A 45 -14.64 26.80 -3.52
CA THR A 45 -13.98 27.89 -2.79
C THR A 45 -14.66 29.24 -2.96
N PRO A 46 -14.76 30.08 -1.90
CA PRO A 46 -15.23 31.47 -1.99
C PRO A 46 -14.23 32.40 -2.70
N SER A 47 -13.00 31.96 -2.96
CA SER A 47 -11.95 32.78 -3.55
C SER A 47 -12.37 33.38 -4.88
N ASN A 48 -12.15 34.68 -5.04
CA ASN A 48 -12.49 35.43 -6.27
C ASN A 48 -11.64 34.99 -7.48
N CYS A 49 -10.52 34.31 -7.25
CA CYS A 49 -9.66 33.79 -8.32
C CYS A 49 -10.42 32.83 -9.25
N TYR A 50 -11.34 32.03 -8.71
CA TYR A 50 -12.06 30.99 -9.46
C TYR A 50 -13.44 31.43 -9.98
N LYS A 51 -13.73 32.73 -10.02
CA LYS A 51 -15.02 33.24 -10.55
C LYS A 51 -15.19 33.03 -12.04
N GLU A 52 -14.11 32.84 -12.77
CA GLU A 52 -14.10 32.64 -14.21
C GLU A 52 -13.11 31.54 -14.58
N ILE A 53 -13.45 30.76 -15.59
CA ILE A 53 -12.59 29.70 -16.15
C ILE A 53 -12.25 30.11 -17.58
N LEU A 54 -10.95 30.16 -17.88
CA LEU A 54 -10.39 30.59 -19.15
C LEU A 54 -9.69 29.41 -19.84
N PHE A 55 -10.15 29.07 -21.05
CA PHE A 55 -9.42 28.26 -22.03
C PHE A 55 -8.97 29.21 -23.16
N GLU A 56 -7.75 29.74 -23.03
CA GLU A 56 -7.28 30.82 -23.88
C GLU A 56 -7.19 30.41 -25.37
N GLU A 57 -6.71 29.20 -25.64
CA GLU A 57 -6.52 28.68 -26.99
C GLU A 57 -7.86 28.31 -27.65
N GLU A 58 -8.86 27.93 -26.87
CA GLU A 58 -10.22 27.60 -27.35
C GLU A 58 -11.15 28.84 -27.37
N GLY A 59 -10.67 30.00 -26.89
CA GLY A 59 -11.43 31.25 -26.84
C GLY A 59 -12.60 31.22 -25.88
N ILE A 60 -12.58 30.40 -24.86
CA ILE A 60 -13.68 30.19 -23.90
C ILE A 60 -13.33 30.89 -22.59
N LEU A 61 -14.23 31.80 -22.17
CA LEU A 61 -14.23 32.44 -20.85
C LEU A 61 -15.63 32.31 -20.25
N GLU A 62 -15.78 31.53 -19.21
CA GLU A 62 -17.08 31.26 -18.59
C GLU A 62 -17.06 31.60 -17.10
N PRO A 63 -18.06 32.38 -16.62
CA PRO A 63 -18.22 32.67 -15.21
C PRO A 63 -18.80 31.44 -14.47
N ILE A 64 -18.40 31.27 -13.20
CA ILE A 64 -18.92 30.24 -12.32
C ILE A 64 -19.12 30.81 -10.90
N ALA A 65 -20.34 30.68 -10.37
CA ALA A 65 -20.64 31.10 -9.00
C ALA A 65 -20.08 30.09 -7.98
N GLN A 66 -20.05 30.49 -6.71
CA GLN A 66 -19.67 29.55 -5.65
C GLN A 66 -20.73 28.44 -5.52
N ASP A 67 -20.27 27.21 -5.28
CA ASP A 67 -21.09 25.99 -5.20
C ASP A 67 -21.90 25.66 -6.47
N GLU A 68 -21.55 26.29 -7.61
CA GLU A 68 -22.15 26.04 -8.92
C GLU A 68 -21.33 24.99 -9.69
N GLU A 69 -22.04 24.18 -10.50
CA GLU A 69 -21.44 23.34 -11.52
C GLU A 69 -21.61 23.96 -12.91
N LYS A 70 -20.49 24.19 -13.58
CA LYS A 70 -20.49 24.73 -14.94
C LYS A 70 -19.92 23.71 -15.92
N VAL A 71 -20.65 23.50 -17.01
CA VAL A 71 -20.24 22.57 -18.06
C VAL A 71 -19.65 23.34 -19.23
N ILE A 72 -18.39 23.07 -19.54
CA ILE A 72 -17.68 23.64 -20.70
C ILE A 72 -17.56 22.57 -21.77
N ARG A 73 -17.96 22.90 -23.01
CA ARG A 73 -17.89 21.97 -24.14
C ARG A 73 -17.09 22.56 -25.27
N PHE A 74 -16.11 21.78 -25.76
CA PHE A 74 -15.31 22.10 -26.95
C PHE A 74 -14.79 20.81 -27.59
N THR A 75 -14.23 20.94 -28.80
CA THR A 75 -13.63 19.80 -29.49
C THR A 75 -12.16 20.09 -29.74
N PRO A 76 -11.25 19.48 -28.97
CA PRO A 76 -9.80 19.75 -29.09
C PRO A 76 -9.29 19.33 -30.48
N GLN A 77 -8.62 20.26 -31.18
CA GLN A 77 -8.11 20.04 -32.53
C GLN A 77 -6.60 19.92 -32.59
N ASP A 78 -5.87 20.60 -31.73
CA ASP A 78 -4.42 20.65 -31.76
C ASP A 78 -3.80 19.65 -30.78
N LEU A 79 -2.80 18.90 -31.25
CA LEU A 79 -2.07 17.94 -30.43
C LEU A 79 -1.05 18.66 -29.56
N GLY A 80 -0.94 18.28 -28.30
CA GLY A 80 0.06 18.86 -27.39
C GLY A 80 -0.51 19.12 -26.01
N GLU A 81 0.25 19.84 -25.22
CA GLU A 81 -0.13 20.28 -23.88
C GLU A 81 -0.63 21.73 -23.99
N HIS A 82 -1.82 21.96 -23.48
CA HIS A 82 -2.55 23.22 -23.49
C HIS A 82 -2.90 23.61 -22.05
N GLU A 83 -3.08 24.91 -21.79
CA GLU A 83 -3.40 25.41 -20.46
C GLU A 83 -4.85 25.87 -20.34
N PHE A 84 -5.45 25.66 -19.16
CA PHE A 84 -6.62 26.38 -18.72
C PHE A 84 -6.33 27.07 -17.39
N SER A 85 -7.00 28.15 -17.09
CA SER A 85 -6.70 28.95 -15.90
C SER A 85 -7.95 29.63 -15.33
N CYS A 86 -7.80 30.20 -14.14
CA CYS A 86 -8.79 31.17 -13.65
C CYS A 86 -8.67 32.50 -14.45
N GLY A 87 -9.72 33.30 -14.45
CA GLY A 87 -9.76 34.58 -15.19
C GLY A 87 -8.59 35.50 -14.90
N MET A 88 -8.01 35.46 -13.68
CA MET A 88 -6.83 36.23 -13.28
C MET A 88 -5.50 35.54 -13.63
N LYS A 89 -5.50 34.37 -14.26
CA LYS A 89 -4.32 33.55 -14.62
C LYS A 89 -3.38 33.18 -13.46
N MET A 90 -3.84 33.32 -12.21
CA MET A 90 -3.04 33.02 -11.02
C MET A 90 -3.00 31.51 -10.70
N GLN A 91 -4.05 30.77 -11.07
CA GLN A 91 -4.15 29.33 -10.93
C GLN A 91 -4.33 28.71 -12.30
N LYS A 92 -3.52 27.66 -12.57
CA LYS A 92 -3.48 27.01 -13.87
C LYS A 92 -3.69 25.50 -13.71
N GLY A 93 -4.34 24.92 -14.72
CA GLY A 93 -4.36 23.49 -14.98
C GLY A 93 -3.96 23.24 -16.43
N THR A 94 -3.68 21.99 -16.80
CA THR A 94 -3.32 21.63 -18.18
C THR A 94 -4.23 20.54 -18.73
N TYR A 95 -4.44 20.56 -20.05
CA TYR A 95 -5.04 19.46 -20.77
C TYR A 95 -4.14 19.03 -21.92
N THR A 96 -3.81 17.74 -21.95
CA THR A 96 -2.96 17.18 -23.02
C THR A 96 -3.85 16.52 -24.07
N VAL A 97 -3.80 17.01 -25.30
CA VAL A 97 -4.53 16.46 -26.43
C VAL A 97 -3.68 15.41 -27.13
N VAL A 98 -4.16 14.17 -27.17
CA VAL A 98 -3.51 13.04 -27.81
C VAL A 98 -4.29 12.57 -29.03
N GLU A 99 -3.62 11.91 -29.97
CA GLU A 99 -4.33 11.29 -31.11
C GLU A 99 -5.40 10.32 -30.62
N LYS A 100 -6.52 10.25 -31.38
CA LYS A 100 -7.59 9.29 -31.14
C LYS A 100 -7.01 7.89 -31.14
N THR A 101 -6.97 7.22 -30.01
CA THR A 101 -6.51 5.84 -29.89
C THR A 101 -7.44 4.95 -30.70
N LYS A 102 -6.98 4.46 -31.86
CA LYS A 102 -7.66 3.35 -32.55
C LYS A 102 -7.84 2.25 -31.53
N LYS A 103 -9.06 1.72 -31.36
CA LYS A 103 -9.35 0.56 -30.50
C LYS A 103 -8.39 -0.56 -30.87
N SER A 104 -7.29 -0.72 -30.12
CA SER A 104 -6.38 -1.84 -30.31
C SER A 104 -7.07 -3.12 -29.82
N LEU A 105 -6.89 -4.22 -30.55
CA LEU A 105 -7.37 -5.52 -30.12
C LEU A 105 -6.86 -5.82 -28.72
N SER A 106 -7.73 -6.32 -27.83
CA SER A 106 -7.32 -6.76 -26.48
C SER A 106 -6.36 -7.94 -26.59
N LEU A 107 -5.56 -8.19 -25.54
CA LEU A 107 -4.62 -9.31 -25.50
C LEU A 107 -5.34 -10.64 -25.74
N LEU A 108 -6.50 -10.84 -25.12
CA LEU A 108 -7.32 -12.04 -25.29
C LEU A 108 -7.85 -12.19 -26.73
N GLN A 109 -8.28 -11.09 -27.37
CA GLN A 109 -8.71 -11.11 -28.77
C GLN A 109 -7.55 -11.49 -29.70
N ARG A 110 -6.35 -10.93 -29.49
CA ARG A 110 -5.16 -11.28 -30.27
C ARG A 110 -4.80 -12.76 -30.10
N PHE A 111 -4.86 -13.27 -28.87
CA PHE A 111 -4.61 -14.67 -28.57
C PHE A 111 -5.59 -15.60 -29.33
N TRP A 112 -6.89 -15.32 -29.28
CA TRP A 112 -7.87 -16.14 -29.98
C TRP A 112 -7.71 -16.10 -31.51
N ILE A 113 -7.45 -14.91 -32.07
CA ILE A 113 -7.18 -14.79 -33.54
C ILE A 113 -5.92 -15.60 -33.88
N THR A 114 -4.83 -15.44 -33.11
CA THR A 114 -3.60 -16.22 -33.33
C THR A 114 -3.86 -17.70 -33.21
N SER A 115 -4.64 -18.17 -32.24
CA SER A 115 -5.00 -19.57 -32.05
C SER A 115 -5.76 -20.14 -33.27
N ILE A 116 -6.72 -19.38 -33.82
CA ILE A 116 -7.48 -19.79 -35.02
C ILE A 116 -6.54 -20.07 -36.21
N PHE A 117 -5.52 -19.23 -36.42
CA PHE A 117 -4.57 -19.43 -37.51
C PHE A 117 -3.46 -20.43 -37.17
N THR A 118 -3.20 -20.72 -35.90
CA THR A 118 -2.22 -21.73 -35.48
C THR A 118 -2.77 -23.16 -35.69
N VAL A 119 -4.08 -23.38 -35.56
CA VAL A 119 -4.70 -24.70 -35.81
C VAL A 119 -4.43 -25.24 -37.22
N PRO A 120 -4.65 -24.48 -38.32
CA PRO A 120 -4.27 -24.91 -39.69
C PRO A 120 -2.78 -25.24 -39.83
N LEU A 121 -1.88 -24.48 -39.12
CA LEU A 121 -0.45 -24.80 -39.16
C LEU A 121 -0.15 -26.18 -38.58
N VAL A 122 -0.75 -26.51 -37.43
CA VAL A 122 -0.59 -27.84 -36.81
C VAL A 122 -1.11 -28.93 -37.73
N ILE A 123 -2.27 -28.72 -38.38
CA ILE A 123 -2.85 -29.70 -39.34
C ILE A 123 -1.91 -29.90 -40.52
N LEU A 124 -1.35 -28.81 -41.08
CA LEU A 124 -0.39 -28.91 -42.21
C LEU A 124 0.88 -29.67 -41.80
N MET A 125 1.41 -29.45 -40.60
CA MET A 125 2.59 -30.15 -40.08
C MET A 125 2.32 -31.64 -39.87
N ILE A 126 1.18 -32.02 -39.30
CA ILE A 126 0.78 -33.42 -39.13
C ILE A 126 0.54 -34.08 -40.49
N GLY A 127 -0.16 -33.39 -41.40
CA GLY A 127 -0.42 -33.88 -42.73
C GLY A 127 0.84 -34.13 -43.57
N MET A 128 1.89 -33.31 -43.35
CA MET A 128 3.19 -33.53 -43.98
C MET A 128 3.93 -34.74 -43.36
N SER A 129 3.93 -34.87 -42.03
CA SER A 129 4.60 -35.98 -41.33
C SER A 129 3.98 -37.35 -41.70
N THR A 130 2.69 -37.38 -42.02
CA THR A 130 1.96 -38.58 -42.47
C THR A 130 2.02 -38.81 -43.98
N GLY A 131 2.69 -37.94 -44.74
CA GLY A 131 2.80 -38.03 -46.21
C GLY A 131 1.53 -37.67 -46.98
N GLY A 132 0.50 -37.12 -46.31
CA GLY A 132 -0.79 -36.74 -46.88
C GLY A 132 -0.83 -35.38 -47.59
N ILE A 133 0.22 -34.54 -47.43
CA ILE A 133 0.27 -33.19 -47.99
C ILE A 133 1.57 -33.01 -48.77
N SER A 134 1.47 -32.40 -49.97
CA SER A 134 2.64 -32.10 -50.79
C SER A 134 3.47 -30.95 -50.19
N HIS A 135 4.79 -30.98 -50.39
CA HIS A 135 5.71 -29.91 -49.96
C HIS A 135 5.27 -28.52 -50.44
N GLN A 136 4.68 -28.40 -51.61
CA GLN A 136 4.26 -27.12 -52.16
C GLN A 136 3.02 -26.56 -51.43
N VAL A 137 2.07 -27.40 -51.10
CA VAL A 137 0.88 -27.02 -50.32
C VAL A 137 1.29 -26.60 -48.90
N MET A 138 2.23 -27.31 -48.27
CA MET A 138 2.76 -26.95 -46.97
C MET A 138 3.42 -25.56 -46.99
N ARG A 139 4.30 -25.27 -47.95
CA ARG A 139 5.05 -24.00 -48.04
C ARG A 139 4.11 -22.79 -48.14
N TRP A 140 3.13 -22.84 -49.05
CA TRP A 140 2.16 -21.77 -49.25
C TRP A 140 1.13 -21.73 -48.13
N GLY A 141 0.72 -22.87 -47.60
CA GLY A 141 -0.23 -22.96 -46.49
C GLY A 141 0.33 -22.37 -45.19
N THR A 142 1.59 -22.67 -44.86
CA THR A 142 2.25 -22.08 -43.68
C THR A 142 2.46 -20.57 -43.82
N PHE A 143 2.80 -20.06 -45.02
CA PHE A 143 2.87 -18.63 -45.33
C PHE A 143 1.52 -17.94 -45.08
N LEU A 144 0.43 -18.50 -45.67
CA LEU A 144 -0.92 -17.93 -45.57
C LEU A 144 -1.44 -17.93 -44.11
N ALA A 145 -1.11 -18.94 -43.32
CA ALA A 145 -1.53 -19.02 -41.92
C ALA A 145 -0.68 -18.13 -41.00
N THR A 146 0.64 -18.02 -41.25
CA THR A 146 1.54 -17.23 -40.38
C THR A 146 1.42 -15.73 -40.63
N THR A 147 1.13 -15.28 -41.83
CA THR A 147 1.06 -13.84 -42.15
C THR A 147 0.01 -13.09 -41.30
N PRO A 148 -1.24 -13.59 -41.14
CA PRO A 148 -2.18 -12.96 -40.21
C PRO A 148 -1.69 -12.94 -38.76
N ILE A 149 -0.98 -13.99 -38.31
CA ILE A 149 -0.40 -14.05 -36.96
C ILE A 149 0.64 -12.93 -36.79
N MET A 150 1.53 -12.75 -37.76
CA MET A 150 2.51 -11.66 -37.73
C MET A 150 1.87 -10.27 -37.68
N LEU A 151 0.78 -10.06 -38.43
CA LEU A 151 0.07 -8.79 -38.49
C LEU A 151 -0.69 -8.50 -37.19
N VAL A 152 -1.30 -9.50 -36.57
CA VAL A 152 -2.12 -9.32 -35.36
C VAL A 152 -1.28 -9.40 -34.09
N ALA A 153 -0.44 -10.39 -33.94
CA ALA A 153 0.38 -10.67 -32.78
C ALA A 153 1.77 -10.03 -32.85
N GLY A 154 2.44 -10.03 -34.01
CA GLY A 154 3.81 -9.55 -34.17
C GLY A 154 3.94 -8.04 -34.19
N VAL A 155 3.01 -7.31 -34.83
CA VAL A 155 3.09 -5.83 -34.97
C VAL A 155 3.24 -5.09 -33.64
N PRO A 156 2.57 -5.42 -32.53
CA PRO A 156 2.80 -4.75 -31.24
C PRO A 156 4.24 -4.87 -30.74
N TYR A 157 4.83 -6.06 -30.81
CA TYR A 157 6.23 -6.29 -30.42
C TYR A 157 7.20 -5.51 -31.28
N ILE A 158 6.96 -5.50 -32.60
CA ILE A 158 7.78 -4.72 -33.56
C ILE A 158 7.69 -3.22 -33.27
N ARG A 159 6.50 -2.68 -32.99
CA ARG A 159 6.32 -1.27 -32.62
C ARG A 159 7.01 -0.92 -31.31
N SER A 160 6.91 -1.77 -30.30
CA SER A 160 7.56 -1.59 -29.00
C SER A 160 9.10 -1.63 -29.15
N ALA A 161 9.62 -2.60 -29.89
CA ALA A 161 11.04 -2.72 -30.21
C ALA A 161 11.56 -1.46 -30.93
N TRP A 162 10.83 -0.98 -31.94
CA TRP A 162 11.19 0.22 -32.66
C TRP A 162 11.17 1.50 -31.81
N ALA A 163 10.16 1.62 -30.92
CA ALA A 163 10.07 2.73 -29.99
C ALA A 163 11.22 2.74 -28.97
N SER A 164 11.65 1.56 -28.50
CA SER A 164 12.80 1.41 -27.60
C SER A 164 14.11 1.76 -28.32
N PHE A 165 14.28 1.26 -29.55
CA PHE A 165 15.45 1.56 -30.38
C PHE A 165 15.63 3.07 -30.61
N LYS A 166 14.54 3.80 -30.90
CA LYS A 166 14.59 5.28 -31.04
C LYS A 166 15.06 6.00 -29.76
N LYS A 167 14.89 5.38 -28.61
CA LYS A 167 15.34 5.92 -27.31
C LYS A 167 16.73 5.40 -26.91
N HIS A 168 17.47 4.80 -27.84
CA HIS A 168 18.77 4.16 -27.60
C HIS A 168 18.72 3.11 -26.48
N ASN A 169 17.59 2.41 -26.37
CA ASN A 169 17.37 1.36 -25.39
C ASN A 169 16.86 0.09 -26.09
N SER A 170 16.94 -1.02 -25.41
CA SER A 170 16.39 -2.30 -25.86
C SER A 170 15.57 -2.93 -24.73
N ASN A 171 14.49 -3.59 -25.11
CA ASN A 171 13.60 -4.28 -24.19
C ASN A 171 13.38 -5.73 -24.64
N MET A 172 12.63 -6.50 -23.85
CA MET A 172 12.32 -7.89 -24.19
C MET A 172 11.61 -8.04 -25.54
N ASP A 173 10.76 -7.06 -25.92
CA ASP A 173 10.05 -7.07 -27.20
C ASP A 173 11.01 -6.99 -28.38
N THR A 174 12.21 -6.43 -28.18
CA THR A 174 13.27 -6.38 -29.19
C THR A 174 13.75 -7.79 -29.59
N LEU A 175 13.92 -8.69 -28.62
CA LEU A 175 14.35 -10.07 -28.87
C LEU A 175 13.26 -10.86 -29.61
N VAL A 176 12.00 -10.71 -29.16
CA VAL A 176 10.84 -11.34 -29.81
C VAL A 176 10.68 -10.85 -31.25
N ALA A 177 10.75 -9.52 -31.46
CA ALA A 177 10.62 -8.93 -32.78
C ALA A 177 11.74 -9.39 -33.70
N LEU A 178 13.01 -9.38 -33.24
CA LEU A 178 14.15 -9.86 -34.04
C LEU A 178 14.00 -11.35 -34.41
N GLY A 179 13.74 -12.21 -33.42
CA GLY A 179 13.62 -13.65 -33.67
C GLY A 179 12.50 -13.99 -34.65
N THR A 180 11.32 -13.38 -34.47
CA THR A 180 10.16 -13.63 -35.34
C THR A 180 10.33 -13.03 -36.74
N LEU A 181 10.90 -11.82 -36.87
CA LEU A 181 11.18 -11.19 -38.15
C LEU A 181 12.23 -11.97 -38.96
N VAL A 182 13.32 -12.40 -38.29
CA VAL A 182 14.36 -13.20 -38.95
C VAL A 182 13.78 -14.50 -39.48
N ALA A 183 13.02 -15.26 -38.69
CA ALA A 183 12.38 -16.50 -39.11
C ALA A 183 11.37 -16.27 -40.28
N TYR A 184 10.56 -15.22 -40.19
CA TYR A 184 9.57 -14.89 -41.21
C TYR A 184 10.19 -14.43 -42.52
N PHE A 185 11.13 -13.47 -42.48
CA PHE A 185 11.77 -12.97 -43.70
C PHE A 185 12.67 -14.01 -44.36
N TYR A 186 13.42 -14.81 -43.60
CA TYR A 186 14.14 -15.94 -44.14
C TYR A 186 13.16 -16.87 -44.89
N SER A 187 12.05 -17.26 -44.26
CA SER A 187 11.05 -18.16 -44.88
C SER A 187 10.39 -17.55 -46.12
N LEU A 188 10.23 -16.22 -46.14
CA LEU A 188 9.72 -15.52 -47.32
C LEU A 188 10.70 -15.64 -48.51
N VAL A 189 11.99 -15.46 -48.28
CA VAL A 189 13.01 -15.68 -49.32
C VAL A 189 13.05 -17.18 -49.71
N ALA A 190 13.05 -18.08 -48.74
CA ALA A 190 13.05 -19.53 -48.98
C ALA A 190 11.86 -19.98 -49.78
N LEU A 191 10.68 -19.37 -49.63
CA LEU A 191 9.45 -19.67 -50.35
C LEU A 191 9.65 -19.56 -51.88
N PHE A 192 10.40 -18.54 -52.32
CA PHE A 192 10.65 -18.30 -53.75
C PHE A 192 11.92 -19.00 -54.29
N THR A 193 12.88 -19.33 -53.43
CA THR A 193 14.15 -19.96 -53.81
C THR A 193 14.13 -21.48 -53.70
N GLY A 194 13.05 -22.10 -53.24
CA GLY A 194 12.95 -23.56 -53.10
C GLY A 194 13.60 -24.15 -51.83
N LEU A 195 14.15 -23.31 -50.96
CA LEU A 195 14.76 -23.71 -49.68
C LEU A 195 13.70 -24.10 -48.64
N PRO A 196 14.05 -24.82 -47.55
CA PRO A 196 13.13 -25.13 -46.46
C PRO A 196 12.60 -23.86 -45.81
N VAL A 197 11.28 -23.80 -45.56
CA VAL A 197 10.61 -22.69 -44.88
C VAL A 197 10.41 -23.00 -43.40
N TYR A 198 10.35 -21.97 -42.54
CA TYR A 198 10.17 -22.04 -41.07
C TYR A 198 9.17 -20.98 -40.62
N PHE A 199 8.09 -20.77 -41.37
CA PHE A 199 7.01 -19.87 -41.00
C PHE A 199 6.35 -20.29 -39.69
N GLU A 200 6.24 -21.60 -39.46
CA GLU A 200 5.72 -22.18 -38.21
C GLU A 200 6.49 -21.75 -36.99
N SER A 201 7.83 -21.60 -37.08
CA SER A 201 8.65 -21.12 -35.96
C SER A 201 8.21 -19.70 -35.52
N ALA A 202 8.06 -18.75 -36.45
CA ALA A 202 7.60 -17.42 -36.15
C ALA A 202 6.18 -17.43 -35.55
N ALA A 203 5.29 -18.27 -36.05
CA ALA A 203 3.93 -18.40 -35.57
C ALA A 203 3.88 -18.96 -34.14
N PHE A 204 4.58 -20.06 -33.86
CA PHE A 204 4.59 -20.69 -32.54
C PHE A 204 5.27 -19.83 -31.48
N ILE A 205 6.35 -19.12 -31.83
CA ILE A 205 6.97 -18.16 -30.93
C ILE A 205 5.92 -17.14 -30.46
N LEU A 206 5.21 -16.49 -31.38
CA LEU A 206 4.18 -15.50 -31.03
C LEU A 206 3.01 -16.11 -30.27
N PHE A 207 2.58 -17.34 -30.66
CA PHE A 207 1.52 -18.05 -29.97
C PHE A 207 1.87 -18.33 -28.50
N PHE A 208 3.06 -18.89 -28.22
CA PHE A 208 3.47 -19.23 -26.88
C PHE A 208 3.73 -17.99 -26.01
N ILE A 209 4.27 -16.93 -26.60
CA ILE A 209 4.45 -15.65 -25.89
C ILE A 209 3.10 -15.04 -25.54
N LEU A 210 2.13 -15.03 -26.45
CA LEU A 210 0.77 -14.56 -26.15
C LEU A 210 0.07 -15.44 -25.13
N LEU A 211 0.23 -16.76 -25.19
CA LEU A 211 -0.29 -17.68 -24.19
C LEU A 211 0.23 -17.34 -22.80
N GLY A 212 1.55 -17.14 -22.67
CA GLY A 212 2.19 -16.71 -21.44
C GLY A 212 1.61 -15.37 -20.94
N ALA A 213 1.48 -14.38 -21.82
CA ALA A 213 0.94 -13.06 -21.48
C ALA A 213 -0.54 -13.11 -21.06
N VAL A 214 -1.37 -13.98 -21.67
CA VAL A 214 -2.77 -14.17 -21.25
C VAL A 214 -2.85 -14.80 -19.86
N PHE A 215 -2.04 -15.83 -19.59
CA PHE A 215 -1.96 -16.40 -18.23
C PHE A 215 -1.52 -15.36 -17.21
N GLU A 216 -0.51 -14.58 -17.54
CA GLU A 216 -0.03 -13.47 -16.71
C GLU A 216 -1.15 -12.47 -16.39
N GLU A 217 -1.84 -11.94 -17.41
CA GLU A 217 -2.94 -10.99 -17.24
C GLU A 217 -4.06 -11.55 -16.35
N LYS A 218 -4.45 -12.81 -16.59
CA LYS A 218 -5.48 -13.50 -15.81
C LYS A 218 -5.06 -13.66 -14.34
N MET A 219 -3.83 -14.08 -14.09
CA MET A 219 -3.34 -14.27 -12.71
C MET A 219 -3.15 -12.93 -12.00
N ARG A 220 -2.66 -11.90 -12.69
CA ARG A 220 -2.55 -10.54 -12.16
C ARG A 220 -3.92 -9.98 -11.77
N LYS A 221 -4.94 -10.16 -12.62
CA LYS A 221 -6.33 -9.76 -12.29
C LYS A 221 -6.85 -10.51 -11.06
N ASN A 222 -6.66 -11.81 -10.96
CA ASN A 222 -7.08 -12.60 -9.82
C ASN A 222 -6.39 -12.15 -8.51
N THR A 223 -5.14 -11.70 -8.58
CA THR A 223 -4.41 -11.21 -7.42
C THR A 223 -4.89 -9.81 -7.00
N SER A 224 -5.20 -8.94 -7.97
CA SER A 224 -5.78 -7.62 -7.72
C SER A 224 -7.22 -7.71 -7.17
N GLN A 225 -7.99 -8.74 -7.55
CA GLN A 225 -9.34 -8.97 -7.02
C GLN A 225 -9.38 -9.17 -5.51
N ALA A 226 -8.27 -9.51 -4.86
CA ALA A 226 -8.23 -9.56 -3.39
C ALA A 226 -8.48 -8.19 -2.76
N VAL A 227 -8.10 -7.10 -3.44
CA VAL A 227 -8.38 -5.71 -3.02
C VAL A 227 -9.79 -5.28 -3.42
N GLU A 228 -10.23 -5.64 -4.64
CA GLU A 228 -11.62 -5.38 -5.07
C GLU A 228 -12.63 -6.07 -4.16
N LYS A 229 -12.33 -7.28 -3.67
CA LYS A 229 -13.17 -7.98 -2.68
C LYS A 229 -13.29 -7.23 -1.35
N LEU A 230 -12.29 -6.43 -0.95
CA LEU A 230 -12.42 -5.57 0.23
C LEU A 230 -13.46 -4.46 -0.02
N LEU A 231 -13.52 -3.91 -1.23
CA LEU A 231 -14.55 -2.93 -1.62
C LEU A 231 -15.95 -3.56 -1.70
N ASP A 232 -16.07 -4.82 -2.16
CA ASP A 232 -17.35 -5.54 -2.20
C ASP A 232 -17.94 -5.83 -0.81
N LEU A 233 -17.13 -5.65 0.24
CA LEU A 233 -17.59 -5.80 1.64
C LEU A 233 -18.36 -4.57 2.14
N GLN A 234 -18.21 -3.43 1.50
CA GLN A 234 -18.91 -2.20 1.88
C GLN A 234 -20.44 -2.41 1.82
N ALA A 235 -21.15 -1.87 2.81
CA ALA A 235 -22.60 -1.82 2.76
C ALA A 235 -23.04 -0.96 1.56
N LYS A 236 -24.10 -1.34 0.88
CA LYS A 236 -24.63 -0.57 -0.24
C LYS A 236 -25.62 0.51 0.20
N THR A 237 -26.26 0.27 1.32
CA THR A 237 -27.30 1.14 1.90
C THR A 237 -27.12 1.21 3.42
N ALA A 238 -27.64 2.27 4.04
CA ALA A 238 -27.69 2.47 5.48
C ALA A 238 -29.11 2.82 5.92
N GLU A 239 -29.54 2.38 7.11
CA GLU A 239 -30.82 2.72 7.70
C GLU A 239 -30.64 3.93 8.63
N VAL A 240 -30.95 5.13 8.13
CA VAL A 240 -30.67 6.42 8.76
C VAL A 240 -31.94 7.03 9.33
N LEU A 241 -31.86 7.64 10.51
CA LEU A 241 -32.96 8.37 11.11
C LEU A 241 -33.17 9.71 10.39
N ARG A 242 -34.33 9.90 9.78
CA ARG A 242 -34.79 11.15 9.12
C ARG A 242 -36.22 11.44 9.55
N ASP A 243 -36.50 12.66 9.99
CA ASP A 243 -37.86 13.10 10.35
C ASP A 243 -38.57 12.09 11.29
N ASP A 244 -37.89 11.63 12.34
CA ASP A 244 -38.33 10.63 13.33
C ASP A 244 -38.65 9.23 12.78
N ALA A 245 -38.24 8.91 11.54
CA ALA A 245 -38.40 7.60 10.95
C ALA A 245 -37.06 7.06 10.41
N TYR A 246 -36.86 5.74 10.53
CA TYR A 246 -35.69 5.11 9.92
C TYR A 246 -35.96 4.82 8.44
N VAL A 247 -35.14 5.42 7.57
CA VAL A 247 -35.22 5.29 6.12
C VAL A 247 -33.95 4.66 5.57
N GLN A 248 -34.09 3.71 4.67
CA GLN A 248 -32.95 3.11 3.99
C GLN A 248 -32.48 4.02 2.83
N ILE A 249 -31.26 4.52 2.91
CA ILE A 249 -30.66 5.38 1.90
C ILE A 249 -29.39 4.76 1.31
N PRO A 250 -29.00 5.10 0.06
CA PRO A 250 -27.69 4.72 -0.49
C PRO A 250 -26.56 5.26 0.38
N LEU A 251 -25.48 4.46 0.51
CA LEU A 251 -24.32 4.81 1.35
C LEU A 251 -23.70 6.19 1.00
N GLU A 252 -23.72 6.56 -0.28
CA GLU A 252 -23.19 7.83 -0.79
C GLU A 252 -23.95 9.06 -0.26
N GLN A 253 -25.16 8.88 0.28
CA GLN A 253 -25.99 9.94 0.85
C GLN A 253 -25.86 10.09 2.36
N VAL A 254 -25.11 9.21 3.02
CA VAL A 254 -24.85 9.28 4.46
C VAL A 254 -23.90 10.45 4.73
N LYS A 255 -24.21 11.22 5.77
CA LYS A 255 -23.42 12.38 6.20
C LYS A 255 -22.88 12.18 7.62
N VAL A 256 -21.79 12.89 7.93
CA VAL A 256 -21.28 12.97 9.30
C VAL A 256 -22.38 13.52 10.22
N GLY A 257 -22.57 12.86 11.37
CA GLY A 257 -23.61 13.18 12.35
C GLY A 257 -24.92 12.42 12.18
N ASP A 258 -25.10 11.66 11.10
CA ASP A 258 -26.28 10.83 10.90
C ASP A 258 -26.36 9.73 11.95
N LEU A 259 -27.58 9.46 12.44
CA LEU A 259 -27.88 8.35 13.34
C LEU A 259 -28.30 7.13 12.52
N ILE A 260 -27.52 6.07 12.64
CA ILE A 260 -27.65 4.86 11.82
C ILE A 260 -28.01 3.69 12.73
N ARG A 261 -29.08 2.96 12.40
CA ARG A 261 -29.47 1.72 13.06
C ARG A 261 -28.92 0.52 12.31
N VAL A 262 -28.35 -0.43 13.06
CA VAL A 262 -27.83 -1.71 12.53
C VAL A 262 -28.38 -2.87 13.35
N ARG A 263 -29.01 -3.80 12.67
CA ARG A 263 -29.59 -5.01 13.26
C ARG A 263 -28.60 -6.19 13.23
N PRO A 264 -28.84 -7.24 14.01
CA PRO A 264 -28.06 -8.47 13.93
C PRO A 264 -27.98 -9.02 12.50
N GLY A 265 -26.78 -9.40 12.06
CA GLY A 265 -26.50 -9.90 10.72
C GLY A 265 -26.27 -8.80 9.66
N GLU A 266 -26.49 -7.54 9.97
CA GLU A 266 -26.27 -6.44 9.05
C GLU A 266 -24.83 -5.92 9.13
N LYS A 267 -24.38 -5.29 8.04
CA LYS A 267 -23.08 -4.61 7.99
C LYS A 267 -23.19 -3.20 8.54
N ILE A 268 -22.18 -2.78 9.27
CA ILE A 268 -22.01 -1.39 9.68
C ILE A 268 -21.67 -0.57 8.44
N ALA A 269 -22.43 0.51 8.21
CA ALA A 269 -22.36 1.26 6.95
C ALA A 269 -21.09 2.13 6.83
N VAL A 270 -20.76 2.87 7.89
CA VAL A 270 -19.65 3.84 7.97
C VAL A 270 -19.02 3.79 9.36
N ASP A 271 -17.90 4.47 9.57
CA ASP A 271 -17.27 4.53 10.89
C ASP A 271 -18.02 5.54 11.80
N GLY A 272 -18.10 5.21 13.10
CA GLY A 272 -18.79 6.07 14.05
C GLY A 272 -18.71 5.57 15.48
N THR A 273 -19.52 6.15 16.38
CA THR A 273 -19.57 5.84 17.80
C THR A 273 -20.96 5.39 18.21
N VAL A 274 -21.06 4.30 18.97
CA VAL A 274 -22.33 3.75 19.49
C VAL A 274 -22.95 4.74 20.48
N ILE A 275 -24.21 5.08 20.29
CA ILE A 275 -24.99 5.94 21.20
C ILE A 275 -26.10 5.21 21.94
N GLU A 276 -26.53 4.05 21.41
CA GLU A 276 -27.57 3.23 22.03
C GLU A 276 -27.37 1.76 21.68
N GLY A 277 -27.58 0.87 22.66
CA GLY A 277 -27.53 -0.57 22.50
C GLY A 277 -26.15 -1.17 22.82
N GLU A 278 -26.13 -2.50 22.87
CA GLU A 278 -24.93 -3.33 23.07
C GLU A 278 -24.92 -4.44 22.05
N THR A 279 -23.73 -4.78 21.56
CA THR A 279 -23.59 -5.83 20.54
C THR A 279 -22.19 -6.43 20.55
N SER A 280 -22.04 -7.57 19.82
CA SER A 280 -20.76 -8.16 19.47
C SER A 280 -20.56 -8.01 17.97
N ILE A 281 -19.42 -7.47 17.55
CA ILE A 281 -19.08 -7.13 16.15
C ILE A 281 -17.93 -8.01 15.67
N ASP A 282 -18.11 -8.62 14.50
CA ASP A 282 -17.02 -9.29 13.79
C ASP A 282 -16.22 -8.24 12.98
N GLU A 283 -15.06 -7.87 13.53
CA GLU A 283 -14.11 -6.94 12.93
C GLU A 283 -12.98 -7.65 12.14
N SER A 284 -13.04 -8.98 12.00
CA SER A 284 -11.97 -9.81 11.40
C SER A 284 -11.52 -9.35 10.01
N MET A 285 -12.40 -8.73 9.25
CA MET A 285 -12.13 -8.23 7.91
C MET A 285 -11.19 -7.03 7.88
N VAL A 286 -11.16 -6.24 8.95
CA VAL A 286 -10.35 -5.03 9.11
C VAL A 286 -9.15 -5.29 10.00
N THR A 287 -9.35 -5.99 11.10
CA THR A 287 -8.33 -6.24 12.12
C THR A 287 -7.53 -7.52 11.86
N GLY A 288 -8.09 -8.47 11.13
CA GLY A 288 -7.53 -9.81 10.93
C GLY A 288 -7.68 -10.74 12.15
N GLU A 289 -8.35 -10.31 13.22
CA GLU A 289 -8.61 -11.09 14.42
C GLU A 289 -10.00 -11.76 14.33
N SER A 290 -10.05 -13.08 14.52
CA SER A 290 -11.29 -13.86 14.31
C SER A 290 -12.26 -13.83 15.51
N ILE A 291 -11.87 -13.23 16.64
CA ILE A 291 -12.72 -13.15 17.84
C ILE A 291 -13.57 -11.89 17.73
N PRO A 292 -14.91 -11.99 17.78
CA PRO A 292 -15.79 -10.84 17.80
C PRO A 292 -15.51 -9.94 19.02
N VAL A 293 -15.69 -8.64 18.85
CA VAL A 293 -15.44 -7.63 19.87
C VAL A 293 -16.78 -7.11 20.39
N ASP A 294 -16.96 -7.14 21.71
CA ASP A 294 -18.15 -6.57 22.35
C ASP A 294 -18.06 -5.04 22.30
N LYS A 295 -19.19 -4.39 21.98
CA LYS A 295 -19.34 -2.94 21.86
C LYS A 295 -20.55 -2.47 22.68
N SER A 296 -20.34 -1.38 23.38
CA SER A 296 -21.32 -0.69 24.21
C SER A 296 -21.39 0.82 23.87
N VAL A 297 -22.26 1.54 24.54
CA VAL A 297 -22.39 2.99 24.35
C VAL A 297 -21.06 3.71 24.60
N GLY A 298 -20.63 4.53 23.65
CA GLY A 298 -19.34 5.23 23.66
C GLY A 298 -18.22 4.50 22.89
N ASP A 299 -18.40 3.25 22.49
CA ASP A 299 -17.40 2.51 21.72
C ASP A 299 -17.45 2.84 20.24
N ALA A 300 -16.27 2.88 19.60
CA ALA A 300 -16.14 3.08 18.18
C ALA A 300 -16.51 1.83 17.39
N VAL A 301 -17.20 2.02 16.26
CA VAL A 301 -17.56 0.98 15.28
C VAL A 301 -16.96 1.30 13.92
N ILE A 302 -16.55 0.26 13.19
CA ILE A 302 -15.84 0.37 11.91
C ILE A 302 -16.76 -0.05 10.77
N GLY A 303 -16.83 0.76 9.74
CA GLY A 303 -17.62 0.47 8.53
C GLY A 303 -17.19 -0.84 7.86
N SER A 304 -18.18 -1.57 7.34
CA SER A 304 -18.01 -2.88 6.66
C SER A 304 -17.78 -4.08 7.57
N THR A 305 -17.74 -3.91 8.89
CA THR A 305 -17.78 -4.98 9.88
C THR A 305 -19.19 -5.52 10.03
N ILE A 306 -19.37 -6.68 10.63
CA ILE A 306 -20.66 -7.36 10.73
C ILE A 306 -21.15 -7.34 12.17
N ASN A 307 -22.37 -6.84 12.38
CA ASN A 307 -23.03 -6.91 13.65
C ASN A 307 -23.58 -8.33 13.89
N ASN A 308 -23.12 -9.03 14.94
CA ASN A 308 -23.52 -10.42 15.21
C ASN A 308 -24.74 -10.54 16.12
N SER A 309 -24.86 -9.66 17.12
CA SER A 309 -25.93 -9.75 18.14
C SER A 309 -26.65 -8.42 18.28
N GLY A 310 -27.44 -8.13 19.20
CA GLY A 310 -28.03 -6.85 19.54
C GLY A 310 -28.31 -5.84 18.40
N THR A 311 -29.23 -4.94 18.58
CA THR A 311 -29.43 -3.80 17.67
C THR A 311 -28.74 -2.60 18.28
N ILE A 312 -27.92 -1.91 17.49
CA ILE A 312 -27.24 -0.70 17.91
C ILE A 312 -27.69 0.50 17.08
N ILE A 313 -27.62 1.66 17.69
CA ILE A 313 -27.69 2.96 16.99
C ILE A 313 -26.35 3.64 17.21
N PHE A 314 -25.72 4.06 16.14
CA PHE A 314 -24.44 4.76 16.19
C PHE A 314 -24.50 6.06 15.40
N ARG A 315 -23.64 7.02 15.77
CA ARG A 315 -23.48 8.29 15.06
C ARG A 315 -22.35 8.17 14.05
N ALA A 316 -22.60 8.51 12.78
CA ALA A 316 -21.59 8.53 11.75
C ALA A 316 -20.55 9.64 12.01
N GLU A 317 -19.26 9.30 12.03
CA GLU A 317 -18.14 10.23 12.22
C GLU A 317 -17.27 10.37 10.98
N LYS A 318 -17.00 9.25 10.27
CA LYS A 318 -16.21 9.26 9.02
C LYS A 318 -17.03 8.62 7.90
N VAL A 319 -17.12 9.29 6.76
CA VAL A 319 -17.93 8.84 5.61
C VAL A 319 -17.10 8.85 4.33
N GLY A 320 -17.50 8.09 3.31
CA GLY A 320 -16.88 8.10 1.98
C GLY A 320 -15.41 7.69 2.01
N SER A 321 -14.52 8.57 1.53
CA SER A 321 -13.07 8.33 1.45
C SER A 321 -12.35 8.35 2.79
N GLU A 322 -12.99 8.90 3.83
CA GLU A 322 -12.40 9.04 5.16
C GLU A 322 -12.60 7.79 6.04
N THR A 323 -13.47 6.85 5.61
CA THR A 323 -13.68 5.58 6.34
C THR A 323 -12.39 4.75 6.38
N MET A 324 -12.20 3.99 7.46
CA MET A 324 -11.03 3.12 7.65
C MET A 324 -10.87 2.12 6.49
N LEU A 325 -11.97 1.54 6.01
CA LEU A 325 -11.91 0.64 4.85
C LEU A 325 -11.42 1.35 3.59
N ALA A 326 -11.90 2.59 3.32
CA ALA A 326 -11.45 3.36 2.16
C ALA A 326 -9.96 3.69 2.25
N GLN A 327 -9.46 4.05 3.43
CA GLN A 327 -8.04 4.27 3.69
C GLN A 327 -7.22 2.99 3.48
N ILE A 328 -7.65 1.83 3.99
CA ILE A 328 -7.02 0.53 3.77
C ILE A 328 -6.88 0.25 2.28
N VAL A 329 -7.94 0.44 1.51
CA VAL A 329 -7.95 0.22 0.05
C VAL A 329 -6.96 1.17 -0.66
N ASP A 330 -6.91 2.43 -0.26
CA ASP A 330 -5.98 3.41 -0.82
C ASP A 330 -4.52 3.06 -0.51
N PHE A 331 -4.22 2.68 0.74
CA PHE A 331 -2.89 2.17 1.13
C PHE A 331 -2.46 0.97 0.28
N VAL A 332 -3.35 -0.02 0.11
CA VAL A 332 -3.01 -1.22 -0.68
C VAL A 332 -2.82 -0.87 -2.16
N LYS A 333 -3.64 0.01 -2.73
CA LYS A 333 -3.46 0.50 -4.11
C LYS A 333 -2.13 1.22 -4.29
N LYS A 334 -1.78 2.14 -3.40
CA LYS A 334 -0.50 2.86 -3.40
C LYS A 334 0.68 1.91 -3.29
N ALA A 335 0.61 0.94 -2.36
CA ALA A 335 1.65 -0.06 -2.18
C ALA A 335 1.85 -0.94 -3.44
N GLN A 336 0.75 -1.34 -4.10
CA GLN A 336 0.80 -2.16 -5.31
C GLN A 336 1.33 -1.42 -6.54
N THR A 337 1.11 -0.11 -6.63
CA THR A 337 1.56 0.73 -7.75
C THR A 337 2.94 1.32 -7.56
N SER A 338 3.46 1.30 -6.33
CA SER A 338 4.80 1.79 -6.00
C SER A 338 5.90 0.90 -6.57
N ARG A 339 7.03 1.51 -6.97
CA ARG A 339 8.22 0.78 -7.41
C ARG A 339 9.14 0.51 -6.23
N ALA A 340 9.55 -0.75 -6.08
CA ALA A 340 10.57 -1.11 -5.11
C ALA A 340 11.99 -0.94 -5.71
N PRO A 341 13.02 -0.55 -4.93
CA PRO A 341 14.39 -0.38 -5.43
C PRO A 341 14.97 -1.60 -6.15
N ILE A 342 14.57 -2.80 -5.74
CA ILE A 342 14.99 -4.04 -6.41
C ILE A 342 14.45 -4.16 -7.84
N GLN A 343 13.31 -3.51 -8.14
CA GLN A 343 12.76 -3.46 -9.49
C GLN A 343 13.61 -2.59 -10.40
N ASP A 344 14.10 -1.43 -9.91
CA ASP A 344 15.01 -0.57 -10.69
C ASP A 344 16.33 -1.27 -11.01
N LEU A 345 16.83 -2.10 -10.08
CA LEU A 345 18.01 -2.93 -10.32
C LEU A 345 17.74 -3.96 -11.42
N THR A 346 16.58 -4.61 -11.38
CA THR A 346 16.17 -5.59 -12.41
C THR A 346 16.04 -4.95 -13.78
N ASP A 347 15.49 -3.73 -13.86
CA ASP A 347 15.36 -2.98 -15.11
C ASP A 347 16.75 -2.59 -15.69
N LYS A 348 17.69 -2.17 -14.84
CA LYS A 348 19.09 -1.90 -15.24
C LYS A 348 19.79 -3.16 -15.77
N ILE A 349 19.64 -4.30 -15.08
CA ILE A 349 20.20 -5.58 -15.52
C ILE A 349 19.64 -5.95 -16.88
N SER A 350 18.33 -5.84 -17.09
CA SER A 350 17.66 -6.12 -18.35
C SER A 350 18.17 -5.25 -19.49
N GLY A 351 18.43 -3.96 -19.21
CA GLY A 351 18.97 -3.02 -20.19
C GLY A 351 20.36 -3.37 -20.72
N ILE A 352 21.19 -4.06 -19.92
CA ILE A 352 22.51 -4.57 -20.33
C ILE A 352 22.39 -5.96 -20.97
N PHE A 353 21.54 -6.80 -20.40
CA PHE A 353 21.40 -8.20 -20.78
C PHE A 353 20.88 -8.37 -22.22
N VAL A 354 19.87 -7.57 -22.62
CA VAL A 354 19.27 -7.70 -23.96
C VAL A 354 20.27 -7.44 -25.08
N PRO A 355 21.07 -6.34 -25.10
CA PRO A 355 22.14 -6.17 -26.08
C PRO A 355 23.19 -7.28 -26.06
N ALA A 356 23.57 -7.76 -24.88
CA ALA A 356 24.54 -8.84 -24.77
C ALA A 356 24.02 -10.15 -25.41
N VAL A 357 22.73 -10.43 -25.23
CA VAL A 357 22.07 -11.60 -25.85
C VAL A 357 22.00 -11.47 -27.36
N VAL A 358 21.72 -10.29 -27.91
CA VAL A 358 21.73 -10.06 -29.36
C VAL A 358 23.12 -10.38 -29.94
N ILE A 359 24.17 -9.89 -29.27
CA ILE A 359 25.56 -10.20 -29.67
C ILE A 359 25.83 -11.70 -29.59
N LEU A 360 25.39 -12.35 -28.53
CA LEU A 360 25.56 -13.81 -28.33
C LEU A 360 24.84 -14.62 -29.41
N GLY A 361 23.62 -14.24 -29.77
CA GLY A 361 22.87 -14.87 -30.86
C GLY A 361 23.58 -14.74 -32.21
N LEU A 362 24.12 -13.55 -32.51
CA LEU A 362 24.94 -13.35 -33.72
C LEU A 362 26.23 -14.15 -33.67
N LEU A 363 26.93 -14.20 -32.53
CA LEU A 363 28.14 -15.02 -32.38
C LEU A 363 27.82 -16.50 -32.53
N THR A 364 26.72 -16.97 -31.97
CA THR A 364 26.25 -18.35 -32.15
C THR A 364 26.06 -18.68 -33.63
N PHE A 365 25.35 -17.82 -34.38
CA PHE A 365 25.19 -17.98 -35.82
C PHE A 365 26.55 -18.07 -36.53
N TRP A 366 27.44 -17.11 -36.30
CA TRP A 366 28.76 -17.08 -36.94
C TRP A 366 29.64 -18.27 -36.60
N ILE A 367 29.66 -18.76 -35.34
CA ILE A 367 30.43 -19.90 -34.91
C ILE A 367 29.99 -21.16 -35.69
N TRP A 368 28.68 -21.43 -35.71
CA TRP A 368 28.16 -22.60 -36.40
C TRP A 368 28.34 -22.54 -37.94
N PHE A 369 28.08 -21.37 -38.53
CA PHE A 369 28.13 -21.22 -39.98
C PHE A 369 29.57 -21.19 -40.51
N VAL A 370 30.45 -20.40 -39.86
CA VAL A 370 31.80 -20.17 -40.42
C VAL A 370 32.82 -21.17 -39.85
N PHE A 371 32.79 -21.49 -38.60
CA PHE A 371 33.84 -22.30 -37.93
C PHE A 371 33.47 -23.77 -37.89
N LEU A 372 32.21 -24.13 -37.70
CA LEU A 372 31.77 -25.52 -37.61
C LEU A 372 31.21 -26.07 -38.94
N GLY A 373 31.03 -25.20 -39.97
CA GLY A 373 30.62 -25.60 -41.32
C GLY A 373 29.17 -26.09 -41.46
N GLU A 374 28.33 -25.77 -40.48
CA GLU A 374 26.92 -26.13 -40.52
C GLU A 374 26.16 -25.31 -41.56
N SER A 375 24.97 -25.81 -41.95
CA SER A 375 24.12 -25.13 -42.94
C SER A 375 23.74 -23.75 -42.43
N PHE A 376 23.55 -22.79 -43.34
CA PHE A 376 23.06 -21.45 -43.03
C PHE A 376 21.80 -21.49 -42.15
N VAL A 377 20.89 -22.40 -42.49
CA VAL A 377 19.61 -22.58 -41.82
C VAL A 377 19.77 -23.06 -40.38
N THR A 378 20.55 -24.12 -40.15
CA THR A 378 20.80 -24.67 -38.81
C THR A 378 21.43 -23.61 -37.93
N SER A 379 22.46 -22.91 -38.46
CA SER A 379 23.14 -21.82 -37.75
C SER A 379 22.20 -20.68 -37.40
N LEU A 380 21.31 -20.30 -38.33
CA LEU A 380 20.30 -19.25 -38.10
C LEU A 380 19.30 -19.67 -37.01
N LEU A 381 18.82 -20.91 -37.02
CA LEU A 381 17.89 -21.42 -36.01
C LEU A 381 18.52 -21.45 -34.63
N TYR A 382 19.80 -21.80 -34.46
CA TYR A 382 20.51 -21.73 -33.19
C TYR A 382 20.60 -20.26 -32.70
N GLY A 383 20.96 -19.32 -33.59
CA GLY A 383 20.99 -17.91 -33.25
C GLY A 383 19.62 -17.37 -32.80
N VAL A 384 18.56 -17.70 -33.52
CA VAL A 384 17.18 -17.33 -33.18
C VAL A 384 16.73 -17.99 -31.88
N ALA A 385 17.04 -19.27 -31.67
CA ALA A 385 16.70 -19.97 -30.41
C ALA A 385 17.35 -19.31 -29.20
N VAL A 386 18.62 -18.86 -29.33
CA VAL A 386 19.31 -18.06 -28.28
C VAL A 386 18.58 -16.77 -28.01
N LEU A 387 18.16 -16.01 -29.02
CA LEU A 387 17.42 -14.76 -28.85
C LEU A 387 16.09 -14.99 -28.11
N ILE A 388 15.39 -16.06 -28.41
CA ILE A 388 14.08 -16.34 -27.83
C ILE A 388 14.21 -16.83 -26.38
N ILE A 389 15.05 -17.85 -26.10
CA ILE A 389 15.17 -18.41 -24.75
C ILE A 389 15.72 -17.42 -23.74
N ALA A 390 16.54 -16.48 -24.21
CA ALA A 390 17.16 -15.48 -23.34
C ALA A 390 16.25 -14.30 -22.97
N CYS A 391 14.99 -14.28 -23.45
CA CYS A 391 14.07 -13.22 -23.05
C CYS A 391 13.88 -13.20 -21.52
N PRO A 392 14.15 -12.08 -20.83
CA PRO A 392 14.02 -11.97 -19.38
C PRO A 392 12.58 -11.70 -18.92
N CYS A 393 11.56 -12.29 -19.58
CA CYS A 393 10.14 -12.02 -19.34
C CYS A 393 9.72 -12.28 -17.90
N ALA A 394 10.15 -13.41 -17.34
CA ALA A 394 9.87 -13.78 -15.95
C ALA A 394 10.56 -12.85 -14.92
N LEU A 395 11.71 -12.28 -15.28
CA LEU A 395 12.49 -11.39 -14.43
C LEU A 395 11.72 -10.08 -14.14
N GLY A 396 11.08 -9.51 -15.15
CA GLY A 396 10.26 -8.31 -15.00
C GLY A 396 9.00 -8.52 -14.13
N LEU A 397 8.54 -9.77 -13.99
CA LEU A 397 7.37 -10.15 -13.20
C LEU A 397 7.70 -10.56 -11.76
N ALA A 398 8.92 -10.99 -11.50
CA ALA A 398 9.34 -11.59 -10.24
C ALA A 398 9.06 -10.69 -9.02
N THR A 399 9.36 -9.40 -9.12
CA THR A 399 9.17 -8.43 -8.03
C THR A 399 7.71 -7.96 -7.92
N PRO A 400 7.05 -7.43 -8.98
CA PRO A 400 5.70 -6.88 -8.85
C PRO A 400 4.67 -7.91 -8.36
N THR A 401 4.75 -9.16 -8.84
CA THR A 401 3.78 -10.19 -8.44
C THR A 401 3.94 -10.61 -6.98
N ALA A 402 5.17 -10.77 -6.50
CA ALA A 402 5.42 -11.12 -5.10
C ALA A 402 5.03 -9.96 -4.16
N LEU A 403 5.31 -8.71 -4.55
CA LEU A 403 4.87 -7.52 -3.82
C LEU A 403 3.35 -7.45 -3.73
N MET A 404 2.65 -7.63 -4.86
CA MET A 404 1.19 -7.57 -4.91
C MET A 404 0.54 -8.63 -4.00
N VAL A 405 1.03 -9.86 -4.02
CA VAL A 405 0.54 -10.93 -3.14
C VAL A 405 0.90 -10.63 -1.68
N GLY A 406 2.14 -10.20 -1.42
CA GLY A 406 2.64 -9.89 -0.09
C GLY A 406 1.87 -8.75 0.57
N THR A 407 1.69 -7.63 -0.13
CA THR A 407 0.93 -6.46 0.36
C THR A 407 -0.54 -6.80 0.58
N GLY A 408 -1.17 -7.51 -0.37
CA GLY A 408 -2.55 -7.94 -0.23
C GLY A 408 -2.78 -8.88 0.95
N ARG A 409 -1.81 -9.76 1.25
CA ARG A 409 -1.88 -10.64 2.41
C ARG A 409 -1.60 -9.89 3.72
N SER A 410 -0.62 -8.96 3.72
CA SER A 410 -0.35 -8.09 4.87
C SER A 410 -1.61 -7.31 5.28
N ALA A 411 -2.30 -6.73 4.30
CA ALA A 411 -3.55 -5.99 4.56
C ALA A 411 -4.64 -6.86 5.22
N LYS A 412 -4.80 -8.13 4.80
CA LYS A 412 -5.72 -9.07 5.44
C LYS A 412 -5.35 -9.45 6.88
N MET A 413 -4.11 -9.20 7.29
CA MET A 413 -3.63 -9.39 8.66
C MET A 413 -3.61 -8.08 9.46
N GLY A 414 -4.29 -7.05 8.96
CA GLY A 414 -4.29 -5.74 9.59
C GLY A 414 -2.96 -4.99 9.52
N ILE A 415 -2.09 -5.31 8.54
CA ILE A 415 -0.80 -4.68 8.34
C ILE A 415 -0.83 -3.90 7.02
N LEU A 416 -0.91 -2.58 7.09
CA LEU A 416 -0.98 -1.70 5.94
C LEU A 416 0.39 -1.12 5.61
N LEU A 417 0.76 -1.15 4.35
CA LEU A 417 2.05 -0.65 3.85
C LEU A 417 1.82 0.55 2.95
N LYS A 418 2.48 1.67 3.19
CA LYS A 418 2.37 2.88 2.37
C LYS A 418 2.89 2.68 0.96
N ASN A 419 3.95 1.89 0.84
CA ASN A 419 4.56 1.55 -0.45
C ASN A 419 5.34 0.24 -0.38
N GLY A 420 5.70 -0.32 -1.54
CA GLY A 420 6.47 -1.57 -1.63
C GLY A 420 7.92 -1.46 -1.16
N THR A 421 8.47 -0.24 -1.05
CA THR A 421 9.83 0.00 -0.55
C THR A 421 9.94 -0.38 0.92
N VAL A 422 8.88 -0.16 1.71
CA VAL A 422 8.82 -0.50 3.14
C VAL A 422 9.14 -1.98 3.37
N LEU A 423 8.63 -2.88 2.52
CA LEU A 423 8.93 -4.31 2.60
C LEU A 423 10.43 -4.62 2.45
N GLN A 424 11.17 -3.78 1.76
CA GLN A 424 12.61 -3.94 1.59
C GLN A 424 13.39 -3.27 2.72
N GLU A 425 12.99 -2.07 3.14
CA GLU A 425 13.68 -1.31 4.18
C GLU A 425 13.54 -1.98 5.56
N ILE A 426 12.37 -2.52 5.89
CA ILE A 426 12.13 -3.21 7.16
C ILE A 426 13.07 -4.42 7.36
N GLN A 427 13.57 -5.03 6.27
CA GLN A 427 14.57 -6.11 6.34
C GLN A 427 15.94 -5.64 6.81
N LYS A 428 16.24 -4.37 6.65
CA LYS A 428 17.53 -3.77 7.04
C LYS A 428 17.51 -3.22 8.45
N VAL A 429 16.34 -3.18 9.08
CA VAL A 429 16.16 -2.72 10.45
C VAL A 429 16.91 -3.62 11.42
N GLN A 430 17.67 -3.01 12.30
CA GLN A 430 18.44 -3.66 13.35
C GLN A 430 17.93 -3.31 14.74
N THR A 431 17.29 -2.13 14.88
CA THR A 431 16.75 -1.63 16.13
C THR A 431 15.30 -1.22 15.97
N VAL A 432 14.46 -1.62 16.92
CA VAL A 432 13.06 -1.15 17.01
C VAL A 432 12.96 -0.27 18.24
N VAL A 433 12.60 0.99 18.03
CA VAL A 433 12.37 1.99 19.05
C VAL A 433 10.88 2.16 19.26
N PHE A 434 10.43 2.07 20.48
CA PHE A 434 9.02 2.17 20.85
C PHE A 434 8.77 3.45 21.67
N ASP A 435 7.73 4.19 21.32
CA ASP A 435 7.12 5.06 22.30
C ASP A 435 6.50 4.24 23.44
N LYS A 436 6.39 4.80 24.63
CA LYS A 436 5.79 4.11 25.77
C LYS A 436 4.26 4.17 25.71
N THR A 437 3.73 5.40 25.79
CA THR A 437 2.31 5.66 26.08
C THR A 437 1.44 5.35 24.85
N GLY A 438 0.38 4.53 25.03
CA GLY A 438 -0.50 4.13 23.93
C GLY A 438 0.11 3.10 22.97
N THR A 439 1.43 2.96 22.97
CA THR A 439 2.18 2.00 22.13
C THR A 439 2.51 0.72 22.88
N LEU A 440 3.37 0.78 23.89
CA LEU A 440 3.70 -0.37 24.75
C LEU A 440 2.68 -0.57 25.87
N THR A 441 1.99 0.49 26.26
CA THR A 441 0.96 0.54 27.29
C THR A 441 -0.41 0.80 26.67
N GLU A 442 -1.47 0.64 27.46
CA GLU A 442 -2.86 0.86 26.99
C GLU A 442 -3.16 2.35 26.72
N GLY A 443 -2.33 3.28 27.24
CA GLY A 443 -2.53 4.71 27.12
C GLY A 443 -3.71 5.23 27.96
N LYS A 444 -4.24 4.39 28.84
CA LYS A 444 -5.32 4.68 29.78
C LYS A 444 -4.81 4.48 31.20
N PRO A 445 -4.17 5.49 31.81
CA PRO A 445 -3.72 5.38 33.18
C PRO A 445 -4.90 5.13 34.11
N VAL A 446 -4.67 4.33 35.16
CA VAL A 446 -5.64 4.05 36.20
C VAL A 446 -5.06 4.40 37.56
N VAL A 447 -5.88 4.88 38.51
CA VAL A 447 -5.47 5.11 39.89
C VAL A 447 -5.32 3.74 40.57
N THR A 448 -4.10 3.45 41.05
CA THR A 448 -3.80 2.16 41.72
C THR A 448 -3.74 2.31 43.23
N ASP A 449 -3.25 3.42 43.73
CA ASP A 449 -3.11 3.68 45.17
C ASP A 449 -3.47 5.12 45.50
N VAL A 450 -4.09 5.31 46.64
CA VAL A 450 -4.34 6.59 47.25
C VAL A 450 -3.84 6.52 48.68
N ILE A 451 -2.98 7.43 49.07
CA ILE A 451 -2.41 7.50 50.41
C ILE A 451 -2.86 8.80 51.04
N GLY A 452 -3.43 8.74 52.24
CA GLY A 452 -4.15 9.81 52.95
C GLY A 452 -5.61 9.39 53.18
N ASP A 453 -6.48 10.35 53.44
CA ASP A 453 -7.93 10.09 53.44
C ASP A 453 -8.42 9.97 51.98
N GLU A 454 -8.74 8.75 51.55
CA GLU A 454 -9.08 8.46 50.13
C GLU A 454 -10.24 9.33 49.65
N GLY A 455 -11.27 9.53 50.47
CA GLY A 455 -12.42 10.33 50.09
C GLY A 455 -12.08 11.83 49.91
N GLU A 456 -11.31 12.40 50.86
CA GLU A 456 -10.89 13.81 50.79
C GLU A 456 -9.87 14.02 49.64
N VAL A 457 -8.87 13.13 49.53
CA VAL A 457 -7.82 13.22 48.51
C VAL A 457 -8.39 13.13 47.10
N LEU A 458 -9.24 12.14 46.82
CA LEU A 458 -9.85 11.99 45.52
C LEU A 458 -10.85 13.09 45.20
N SER A 459 -11.66 13.55 46.19
CA SER A 459 -12.61 14.63 45.96
C SER A 459 -11.93 15.93 45.55
N LEU A 460 -10.87 16.33 46.23
CA LEU A 460 -10.12 17.55 45.88
C LEU A 460 -9.31 17.42 44.62
N ALA A 461 -8.64 16.27 44.42
CA ALA A 461 -7.86 16.01 43.20
C ALA A 461 -8.73 15.94 41.97
N ALA A 462 -9.84 15.17 42.02
CA ALA A 462 -10.77 15.05 40.90
C ALA A 462 -11.46 16.37 40.57
N SER A 463 -11.78 17.20 41.60
CA SER A 463 -12.34 18.52 41.35
C SER A 463 -11.39 19.44 40.59
N LEU A 464 -10.07 19.42 40.89
CA LEU A 464 -9.06 20.16 40.14
C LEU A 464 -8.90 19.62 38.70
N GLU A 465 -8.92 18.31 38.56
CA GLU A 465 -8.64 17.65 37.27
C GLU A 465 -9.86 17.57 36.34
N ASP A 466 -11.09 17.79 36.85
CA ASP A 466 -12.31 17.84 36.03
C ASP A 466 -12.27 18.91 34.93
N VAL A 467 -11.52 20.01 35.20
CA VAL A 467 -11.30 21.08 34.22
C VAL A 467 -10.03 20.90 33.37
N SER A 468 -9.27 19.85 33.60
CA SER A 468 -8.02 19.52 32.89
C SER A 468 -8.26 18.53 31.75
N GLN A 469 -7.53 18.70 30.65
CA GLN A 469 -7.57 17.76 29.53
C GLN A 469 -6.44 16.73 29.54
N HIS A 470 -5.69 16.63 30.63
CA HIS A 470 -4.56 15.70 30.73
C HIS A 470 -5.04 14.24 30.90
N PRO A 471 -4.41 13.23 30.27
CA PRO A 471 -4.82 11.81 30.42
C PRO A 471 -4.83 11.34 31.90
N LEU A 472 -3.91 11.80 32.73
CA LEU A 472 -3.89 11.50 34.16
C LEU A 472 -5.10 12.09 34.92
N ALA A 473 -5.60 13.23 34.46
CA ALA A 473 -6.76 13.90 35.02
C ALA A 473 -8.00 13.01 34.92
N GLN A 474 -8.25 12.47 33.74
CA GLN A 474 -9.40 11.59 33.49
C GLN A 474 -9.38 10.33 34.36
N ALA A 475 -8.19 9.78 34.63
CA ALA A 475 -8.06 8.61 35.51
C ALA A 475 -8.49 8.92 36.96
N ILE A 476 -8.14 10.11 37.48
CA ILE A 476 -8.51 10.53 38.80
C ILE A 476 -10.01 10.83 38.90
N VAL A 477 -10.56 11.53 37.90
CA VAL A 477 -12.00 11.82 37.81
C VAL A 477 -12.83 10.53 37.68
N ASN A 478 -12.40 9.58 36.82
CA ASN A 478 -13.08 8.30 36.69
C ASN A 478 -13.09 7.52 37.99
N ARG A 479 -11.96 7.50 38.73
CA ARG A 479 -11.88 6.80 40.01
C ARG A 479 -12.83 7.42 41.06
N ALA A 480 -12.89 8.75 41.11
CA ALA A 480 -13.81 9.49 42.00
C ALA A 480 -15.27 9.17 41.64
N THR A 481 -15.61 9.12 40.36
CA THR A 481 -16.94 8.78 39.85
C THR A 481 -17.35 7.35 40.20
N GLU A 482 -16.45 6.36 40.01
CA GLU A 482 -16.67 4.95 40.38
C GLU A 482 -17.01 4.79 41.86
N LEU A 483 -16.37 5.60 42.72
CA LEU A 483 -16.62 5.58 44.16
C LEU A 483 -17.80 6.48 44.60
N GLY A 484 -18.48 7.15 43.66
CA GLY A 484 -19.61 8.03 43.92
C GLY A 484 -19.23 9.30 44.71
N ILE A 485 -17.97 9.73 44.57
CA ILE A 485 -17.44 10.92 45.25
C ILE A 485 -17.93 12.19 44.56
N SER A 486 -18.49 13.15 45.30
CA SER A 486 -18.94 14.42 44.75
C SER A 486 -17.78 15.37 44.50
N LEU A 487 -17.81 16.10 43.38
CA LEU A 487 -16.82 17.10 43.03
C LEU A 487 -17.25 18.48 43.50
N TYR A 488 -16.27 19.33 43.81
CA TYR A 488 -16.46 20.72 44.23
C TYR A 488 -16.18 21.69 43.07
N PRO A 489 -16.83 22.85 43.04
CA PRO A 489 -16.50 23.90 42.08
C PRO A 489 -15.08 24.44 42.34
N VAL A 490 -14.33 24.66 41.26
CA VAL A 490 -12.96 25.16 41.31
C VAL A 490 -12.90 26.60 40.82
N GLU A 491 -12.28 27.47 41.59
CA GLU A 491 -12.01 28.86 41.23
C GLU A 491 -10.51 29.05 40.94
N ASN A 492 -10.17 30.01 40.08
CA ASN A 492 -8.80 30.38 39.74
C ASN A 492 -7.90 29.20 39.33
N PHE A 493 -8.44 28.27 38.52
CA PHE A 493 -7.66 27.14 37.99
C PHE A 493 -6.48 27.62 37.13
N GLN A 494 -5.31 27.04 37.37
CA GLN A 494 -4.08 27.26 36.60
C GLN A 494 -3.33 25.96 36.38
N ALA A 495 -2.96 25.69 35.14
CA ALA A 495 -2.04 24.62 34.80
C ALA A 495 -0.59 25.12 34.91
N LEU A 496 0.23 24.42 35.67
CA LEU A 496 1.66 24.69 35.89
C LEU A 496 2.45 23.76 34.98
N HIS A 497 2.92 24.28 33.85
CA HIS A 497 3.52 23.49 32.77
C HIS A 497 4.62 22.53 33.26
N GLY A 498 4.43 21.22 33.04
CA GLY A 498 5.35 20.16 33.46
C GLY A 498 5.42 19.88 34.96
N LYS A 499 4.57 20.51 35.80
CA LYS A 499 4.61 20.39 37.27
C LYS A 499 3.29 19.94 37.89
N GLY A 500 2.14 20.35 37.35
CA GLY A 500 0.84 20.00 37.90
C GLY A 500 -0.21 21.08 37.70
N VAL A 501 -1.23 21.12 38.57
CA VAL A 501 -2.36 22.04 38.51
C VAL A 501 -2.62 22.67 39.89
N THR A 502 -3.20 23.86 39.92
CA THR A 502 -3.60 24.56 41.13
C THR A 502 -4.94 25.26 40.96
N GLY A 503 -5.66 25.44 42.03
CA GLY A 503 -6.93 26.15 42.07
C GLY A 503 -7.40 26.41 43.50
N ILE A 504 -8.52 27.12 43.66
CA ILE A 504 -9.16 27.38 44.94
C ILE A 504 -10.42 26.53 45.05
N ILE A 505 -10.50 25.72 46.11
CA ILE A 505 -11.67 24.89 46.43
C ILE A 505 -12.11 25.22 47.85
N ASN A 506 -13.36 25.64 48.05
CA ASN A 506 -13.92 26.03 49.33
C ASN A 506 -13.06 27.08 50.06
N GLY A 507 -12.50 28.05 49.31
CA GLY A 507 -11.66 29.14 49.87
C GLY A 507 -10.22 28.71 50.25
N LYS A 508 -9.82 27.47 49.98
CA LYS A 508 -8.47 26.93 50.24
C LYS A 508 -7.70 26.77 48.97
N GLN A 509 -6.40 27.06 48.98
CA GLN A 509 -5.53 26.79 47.85
C GLN A 509 -5.20 25.31 47.79
N VAL A 510 -5.60 24.65 46.68
CA VAL A 510 -5.33 23.25 46.42
C VAL A 510 -4.33 23.13 45.27
N LEU A 511 -3.32 22.29 45.46
CA LEU A 511 -2.26 22.01 44.53
C LEU A 511 -2.19 20.51 44.29
N LEU A 512 -2.18 20.09 43.03
CA LEU A 512 -1.93 18.71 42.64
C LEU A 512 -0.76 18.68 41.66
N GLY A 513 0.32 17.95 41.96
CA GLY A 513 1.47 17.94 41.08
C GLY A 513 2.56 16.93 41.46
N ASN A 514 3.64 16.94 40.67
CA ASN A 514 4.77 16.02 40.85
C ASN A 514 5.74 16.47 41.95
N ALA A 515 6.75 15.65 42.28
CA ALA A 515 7.75 15.94 43.30
C ALA A 515 8.53 17.23 43.01
N LYS A 516 8.70 17.67 41.75
CA LYS A 516 9.35 18.94 41.39
C LYS A 516 8.54 20.13 41.87
N LEU A 517 7.22 20.07 41.79
CA LEU A 517 6.34 21.12 42.28
C LEU A 517 6.45 21.29 43.81
N LEU A 518 6.50 20.16 44.53
CA LEU A 518 6.67 20.21 46.00
C LEU A 518 8.03 20.81 46.41
N ALA A 519 9.09 20.39 45.68
CA ALA A 519 10.44 20.93 45.94
C ALA A 519 10.52 22.42 45.66
N ASP A 520 9.94 22.92 44.57
CA ASP A 520 9.94 24.35 44.22
C ASP A 520 9.18 25.21 45.26
N LEU A 521 8.15 24.65 45.88
CA LEU A 521 7.33 25.33 46.89
C LEU A 521 7.79 25.05 48.32
N ALA A 522 8.90 24.27 48.46
CA ALA A 522 9.45 23.88 49.78
C ALA A 522 8.41 23.24 50.73
N ILE A 523 7.47 22.45 50.18
CA ILE A 523 6.46 21.72 50.93
C ILE A 523 7.10 20.46 51.54
N PRO A 524 7.22 20.36 52.89
CA PRO A 524 7.80 19.18 53.52
C PRO A 524 6.83 18.00 53.43
N HIS A 525 7.37 16.79 53.27
CA HIS A 525 6.56 15.57 53.24
C HIS A 525 7.28 14.37 53.86
N ASP A 526 6.54 13.52 54.56
CA ASP A 526 7.05 12.32 55.22
C ASP A 526 6.84 11.06 54.37
N TYR A 527 6.49 11.22 53.09
CA TYR A 527 6.13 10.10 52.19
C TYR A 527 7.27 9.63 51.27
N GLN A 528 8.54 10.04 51.53
CA GLN A 528 9.66 9.74 50.62
C GLN A 528 9.85 8.23 50.38
N GLU A 529 9.83 7.44 51.47
CA GLU A 529 9.99 5.96 51.34
C GLU A 529 8.86 5.35 50.53
N ARG A 530 7.64 5.87 50.69
CA ARG A 530 6.48 5.35 49.98
C ARG A 530 6.49 5.80 48.52
N PHE A 531 6.93 7.00 48.25
CA PHE A 531 7.14 7.52 46.89
C PHE A 531 8.15 6.69 46.14
N ASP A 532 9.33 6.42 46.74
CA ASP A 532 10.38 5.61 46.13
C ASP A 532 9.91 4.17 45.88
N LEU A 533 9.05 3.61 46.73
CA LEU A 533 8.46 2.29 46.51
C LEU A 533 7.51 2.28 45.31
N LEU A 534 6.61 3.25 45.22
CA LEU A 534 5.64 3.36 44.13
C LEU A 534 6.31 3.64 42.78
N GLU A 535 7.38 4.45 42.75
CA GLU A 535 8.19 4.63 41.55
C GLU A 535 8.86 3.33 41.07
N LYS A 536 9.38 2.52 42.02
CA LYS A 536 9.92 1.18 41.71
C LYS A 536 8.86 0.21 41.15
N GLU A 537 7.60 0.44 41.51
CA GLU A 537 6.45 -0.33 40.96
C GLU A 537 5.94 0.22 39.62
N ALA A 538 6.70 1.08 38.94
CA ALA A 538 6.33 1.71 37.66
C ALA A 538 5.08 2.60 37.73
N LYS A 539 4.84 3.24 38.87
CA LYS A 539 3.70 4.14 39.09
C LYS A 539 4.11 5.60 38.99
N THR A 540 3.27 6.41 38.37
CA THR A 540 3.41 7.88 38.37
C THR A 540 2.73 8.41 39.62
N VAL A 541 3.45 9.15 40.44
CA VAL A 541 2.92 9.68 41.71
C VAL A 541 2.68 11.17 41.58
N VAL A 542 1.45 11.60 41.95
CA VAL A 542 1.07 13.00 42.11
C VAL A 542 0.71 13.27 43.57
N PHE A 543 1.10 14.43 44.04
CA PHE A 543 0.93 14.87 45.44
C PHE A 543 -0.17 15.90 45.52
N LEU A 544 -1.07 15.74 46.49
CA LEU A 544 -2.11 16.70 46.82
C LEU A 544 -1.72 17.52 48.04
N SER A 545 -1.69 18.84 47.92
CA SER A 545 -1.44 19.75 49.01
C SER A 545 -2.58 20.77 49.13
N VAL A 546 -2.93 21.13 50.32
CA VAL A 546 -3.94 22.14 50.70
C VAL A 546 -3.30 23.17 51.59
N ASP A 547 -3.35 24.44 51.23
CA ASP A 547 -2.74 25.57 51.95
C ASP A 547 -1.27 25.30 52.37
N GLY A 548 -0.49 24.68 51.48
CA GLY A 548 0.92 24.36 51.70
C GLY A 548 1.18 23.13 52.60
N GLN A 549 0.14 22.41 53.00
CA GLN A 549 0.26 21.15 53.76
C GLN A 549 -0.08 19.95 52.86
N LEU A 550 0.79 18.97 52.85
CA LEU A 550 0.53 17.73 52.09
C LEU A 550 -0.62 16.96 52.74
N LYS A 551 -1.63 16.60 51.96
CA LYS A 551 -2.80 15.82 52.38
C LYS A 551 -2.73 14.35 51.98
N GLY A 552 -2.04 14.08 50.88
CA GLY A 552 -1.87 12.73 50.40
C GLY A 552 -1.18 12.67 49.05
N LEU A 553 -1.07 11.47 48.51
CA LEU A 553 -0.58 11.21 47.19
C LEU A 553 -1.48 10.21 46.45
N ILE A 554 -1.50 10.31 45.14
CA ILE A 554 -2.22 9.41 44.24
C ILE A 554 -1.19 8.78 43.31
N ALA A 555 -1.18 7.45 43.25
CA ALA A 555 -0.36 6.73 42.32
C ALA A 555 -1.21 6.25 41.12
N LEU A 556 -0.71 6.52 39.94
CA LEU A 556 -1.35 6.14 38.68
C LEU A 556 -0.40 5.23 37.91
N GLN A 557 -0.95 4.25 37.20
CA GLN A 557 -0.18 3.37 36.37
C GLN A 557 -0.82 3.24 34.98
N ASP A 558 0.00 3.42 33.97
CA ASP A 558 -0.34 3.07 32.62
C ASP A 558 0.13 1.63 32.35
N VAL A 559 -0.82 0.71 32.28
CA VAL A 559 -0.58 -0.74 32.29
C VAL A 559 0.01 -1.16 30.94
N PRO A 560 1.10 -1.96 30.90
CA PRO A 560 1.60 -2.57 29.68
C PRO A 560 0.52 -3.41 28.99
N LYS A 561 0.45 -3.35 27.65
CA LYS A 561 -0.44 -4.19 26.88
C LYS A 561 -0.14 -5.68 27.13
N GLU A 562 -1.18 -6.49 27.23
CA GLU A 562 -1.09 -7.93 27.53
C GLU A 562 -0.09 -8.66 26.64
N ASN A 563 -0.05 -8.29 25.36
CA ASN A 563 0.81 -8.91 24.33
C ASN A 563 2.20 -8.26 24.17
N ALA A 564 2.52 -7.20 24.94
CA ALA A 564 3.78 -6.45 24.79
C ALA A 564 5.00 -7.33 25.05
N LYS A 565 5.02 -8.07 26.14
CA LYS A 565 6.14 -8.97 26.51
C LYS A 565 6.40 -10.04 25.46
N GLU A 566 5.35 -10.66 24.94
CA GLU A 566 5.48 -11.68 23.89
C GLU A 566 5.99 -11.07 22.58
N ALA A 567 5.48 -9.89 22.19
CA ALA A 567 5.91 -9.19 21.00
C ALA A 567 7.40 -8.83 21.06
N ILE A 568 7.85 -8.24 22.18
CA ILE A 568 9.27 -7.92 22.41
C ILE A 568 10.14 -9.17 22.34
N ALA A 569 9.73 -10.28 22.99
CA ALA A 569 10.46 -11.54 22.94
C ALA A 569 10.58 -12.10 21.50
N LYS A 570 9.51 -11.99 20.69
CA LYS A 570 9.55 -12.41 19.29
C LYS A 570 10.48 -11.55 18.43
N LEU A 571 10.54 -10.23 18.68
CA LEU A 571 11.46 -9.34 17.98
C LEU A 571 12.93 -9.63 18.35
N LYS A 572 13.21 -9.82 19.62
CA LYS A 572 14.55 -10.23 20.10
C LYS A 572 15.00 -11.57 19.50
N LYS A 573 14.11 -12.57 19.43
CA LYS A 573 14.42 -13.85 18.80
C LYS A 573 14.79 -13.70 17.32
N ARG A 574 14.37 -12.60 16.66
CA ARG A 574 14.79 -12.25 15.29
C ARG A 574 16.12 -11.51 15.22
N GLY A 575 16.77 -11.24 16.36
CA GLY A 575 18.03 -10.50 16.44
C GLY A 575 17.86 -8.98 16.41
N LEU A 576 16.65 -8.47 16.65
CA LEU A 576 16.37 -7.04 16.69
C LEU A 576 16.63 -6.50 18.10
N LYS A 577 17.36 -5.40 18.19
CA LYS A 577 17.52 -4.63 19.42
C LYS A 577 16.22 -3.86 19.71
N THR A 578 15.82 -3.81 20.98
CA THR A 578 14.59 -3.09 21.39
C THR A 578 14.95 -1.95 22.33
N VAL A 579 14.41 -0.76 22.05
CA VAL A 579 14.66 0.47 22.80
C VAL A 579 13.33 1.11 23.15
N MET A 580 13.15 1.59 24.37
CA MET A 580 12.02 2.42 24.78
C MET A 580 12.44 3.89 24.77
N LEU A 581 11.63 4.75 24.15
CA LEU A 581 11.81 6.20 24.13
C LEU A 581 10.58 6.85 24.76
N THR A 582 10.75 7.61 25.85
CA THR A 582 9.63 8.17 26.60
C THR A 582 9.94 9.52 27.25
N GLY A 583 8.91 10.34 27.42
CA GLY A 583 8.97 11.57 28.22
C GLY A 583 8.90 11.35 29.74
N ASP A 584 8.59 10.13 30.19
CA ASP A 584 8.49 9.81 31.61
C ASP A 584 9.84 9.85 32.32
N ASN A 585 9.78 9.84 33.67
CA ASN A 585 10.98 9.74 34.47
C ASN A 585 11.66 8.37 34.30
N ALA A 586 12.97 8.33 34.56
CA ALA A 586 13.78 7.12 34.32
C ALA A 586 13.33 5.94 35.22
N GLY A 587 12.85 6.17 36.44
CA GLY A 587 12.41 5.10 37.34
C GLY A 587 11.24 4.31 36.79
N VAL A 588 10.17 5.02 36.43
CA VAL A 588 8.96 4.41 35.81
C VAL A 588 9.29 3.73 34.48
N ALA A 589 10.10 4.38 33.63
CA ALA A 589 10.48 3.85 32.34
C ALA A 589 11.28 2.55 32.43
N HIS A 590 12.26 2.48 33.34
CA HIS A 590 13.05 1.26 33.59
C HIS A 590 12.20 0.11 34.15
N ALA A 591 11.28 0.42 35.09
CA ALA A 591 10.44 -0.61 35.68
C ALA A 591 9.49 -1.25 34.64
N ILE A 592 8.88 -0.45 33.76
CA ILE A 592 8.07 -0.98 32.64
C ILE A 592 8.95 -1.77 31.66
N ALA A 593 10.12 -1.25 31.29
CA ALA A 593 11.03 -1.92 30.37
C ALA A 593 11.46 -3.31 30.88
N GLU A 594 11.77 -3.43 32.17
CA GLU A 594 12.11 -4.69 32.82
C GLU A 594 10.93 -5.67 32.78
N GLN A 595 9.72 -5.21 33.06
CA GLN A 595 8.51 -6.04 33.06
C GLN A 595 8.22 -6.66 31.70
N ILE A 596 8.40 -5.89 30.60
CA ILE A 596 8.13 -6.35 29.24
C ILE A 596 9.40 -6.88 28.53
N GLY A 597 10.57 -6.69 29.14
CA GLY A 597 11.84 -7.22 28.67
C GLY A 597 12.54 -6.35 27.63
N ILE A 598 12.41 -5.04 27.62
CA ILE A 598 13.17 -4.12 26.75
C ILE A 598 14.57 -3.89 27.35
N GLU A 599 15.59 -3.75 26.48
CA GLU A 599 16.99 -3.73 26.88
C GLU A 599 17.52 -2.32 27.18
N GLU A 600 17.09 -1.34 26.42
CA GLU A 600 17.58 0.04 26.51
C GLU A 600 16.42 1.01 26.68
N VAL A 601 16.61 1.99 27.57
CA VAL A 601 15.60 3.02 27.88
C VAL A 601 16.21 4.39 27.71
N ILE A 602 15.53 5.25 26.97
CA ILE A 602 15.84 6.67 26.83
C ILE A 602 14.65 7.43 27.42
N ALA A 603 14.80 7.91 28.65
CA ALA A 603 13.76 8.57 29.42
C ALA A 603 13.94 10.09 29.46
N ASN A 604 12.93 10.81 29.96
CA ASN A 604 12.90 12.28 30.10
C ASN A 604 13.08 13.03 28.75
N VAL A 605 12.62 12.48 27.65
CA VAL A 605 12.74 13.07 26.31
C VAL A 605 11.51 13.92 26.00
N LEU A 606 11.71 15.19 25.70
CA LEU A 606 10.61 16.06 25.28
C LEU A 606 10.08 15.64 23.88
N PRO A 607 8.81 15.89 23.57
CA PRO A 607 8.22 15.53 22.27
C PRO A 607 9.05 16.06 21.08
N GLU A 608 9.56 17.28 21.18
CA GLU A 608 10.39 17.93 20.15
C GLU A 608 11.76 17.25 19.97
N GLU A 609 12.28 16.59 21.01
CA GLU A 609 13.58 15.95 21.02
C GLU A 609 13.54 14.51 20.52
N LYS A 610 12.35 13.88 20.46
CA LYS A 610 12.19 12.48 20.00
C LYS A 610 12.85 12.25 18.63
N ALA A 611 12.58 13.14 17.67
CA ALA A 611 13.17 13.05 16.33
C ALA A 611 14.72 13.14 16.36
N HIS A 612 15.27 13.95 17.25
CA HIS A 612 16.72 14.07 17.43
C HIS A 612 17.36 12.80 18.01
N GLU A 613 16.71 12.18 19.00
CA GLU A 613 17.17 10.90 19.56
C GLU A 613 17.11 9.77 18.51
N ILE A 614 16.07 9.73 17.68
CA ILE A 614 15.99 8.81 16.53
C ILE A 614 17.19 9.01 15.59
N HIS A 615 17.51 10.25 15.23
CA HIS A 615 18.70 10.54 14.39
C HIS A 615 20.03 10.10 15.03
N LYS A 616 20.16 10.19 16.36
CA LYS A 616 21.35 9.68 17.05
C LYS A 616 21.45 8.15 16.94
N LEU A 617 20.35 7.46 17.15
CA LEU A 617 20.29 6.00 17.08
C LEU A 617 20.54 5.47 15.66
N GLN A 618 20.12 6.19 14.62
CA GLN A 618 20.35 5.84 13.19
C GLN A 618 21.84 5.76 12.83
N LYS A 619 22.73 6.43 13.56
CA LYS A 619 24.18 6.33 13.35
C LYS A 619 24.71 4.91 13.61
N ASN A 620 24.01 4.13 14.40
CA ASN A 620 24.37 2.76 14.76
C ASN A 620 23.74 1.70 13.86
N GLY A 621 22.93 2.09 12.87
CA GLY A 621 22.24 1.20 11.93
C GLY A 621 20.81 1.63 11.66
N LYS A 622 20.16 0.92 10.75
CA LYS A 622 18.77 1.16 10.37
C LYS A 622 17.81 0.85 11.51
N LEU A 623 16.86 1.75 11.76
CA LEU A 623 15.88 1.56 12.82
C LEU A 623 14.42 1.74 12.35
N ALA A 624 13.52 1.06 13.06
CA ALA A 624 12.08 1.33 13.00
C ALA A 624 11.65 2.07 14.28
N PHE A 625 10.75 3.03 14.14
CA PHE A 625 10.10 3.69 15.26
C PHE A 625 8.61 3.34 15.29
N VAL A 626 8.11 2.97 16.47
CA VAL A 626 6.70 2.58 16.68
C VAL A 626 6.06 3.59 17.63
N GLY A 627 4.98 4.23 17.19
CA GLY A 627 4.25 5.24 17.96
C GLY A 627 2.77 5.28 17.59
N ASP A 628 1.97 6.04 18.36
CA ASP A 628 0.52 6.16 18.17
C ASP A 628 0.00 7.60 18.12
N GLY A 629 0.77 8.57 18.59
CA GLY A 629 0.33 9.94 18.86
C GLY A 629 0.75 10.99 17.83
N ILE A 630 0.10 12.17 17.93
CA ILE A 630 0.48 13.38 17.16
C ILE A 630 1.93 13.77 17.48
N ASN A 631 2.34 13.60 18.74
CA ASN A 631 3.69 13.93 19.21
C ASN A 631 4.78 13.05 18.58
N ASP A 632 4.40 11.91 18.01
CA ASP A 632 5.29 10.95 17.41
C ASP A 632 5.46 11.15 15.88
N ALA A 633 4.61 11.95 15.25
CA ALA A 633 4.65 12.17 13.79
C ALA A 633 6.04 12.64 13.29
N PRO A 634 6.77 13.53 13.94
CA PRO A 634 8.14 13.87 13.56
C PRO A 634 9.11 12.68 13.64
N ALA A 635 9.01 11.87 14.70
CA ALA A 635 9.85 10.69 14.92
C ALA A 635 9.53 9.57 13.91
N LEU A 636 8.23 9.34 13.60
CA LEU A 636 7.76 8.42 12.57
C LEU A 636 8.31 8.78 11.19
N SER A 637 8.29 10.07 10.84
CA SER A 637 8.76 10.55 9.53
C SER A 637 10.28 10.50 9.35
N VAL A 638 11.04 10.60 10.44
CA VAL A 638 12.51 10.62 10.43
C VAL A 638 13.10 9.20 10.50
N ALA A 639 12.40 8.26 11.10
CA ALA A 639 12.81 6.87 11.17
C ALA A 639 13.02 6.26 9.77
N ASP A 640 13.88 5.23 9.65
CA ASP A 640 14.03 4.49 8.40
C ASP A 640 12.75 3.73 8.03
N VAL A 641 11.97 3.32 9.03
CA VAL A 641 10.62 2.79 8.90
C VAL A 641 9.76 3.33 10.06
N GLY A 642 8.84 4.22 9.77
CA GLY A 642 7.84 4.69 10.72
C GLY A 642 6.65 3.72 10.80
N ILE A 643 6.25 3.31 12.01
CA ILE A 643 5.18 2.34 12.24
C ILE A 643 4.14 2.95 13.18
N ALA A 644 2.92 3.16 12.70
CA ALA A 644 1.82 3.66 13.51
C ALA A 644 0.95 2.52 14.03
N MET A 645 0.46 2.68 15.28
CA MET A 645 -0.53 1.78 15.87
C MET A 645 -1.95 2.18 15.44
N GLY A 646 -2.88 1.23 15.40
CA GLY A 646 -4.25 1.45 14.90
C GLY A 646 -5.11 2.41 15.73
N SER A 647 -4.76 2.61 17.01
CA SER A 647 -5.33 3.68 17.87
C SER A 647 -4.73 5.05 17.60
N GLY A 648 -3.73 5.12 16.69
CA GLY A 648 -3.02 6.36 16.39
C GLY A 648 -3.91 7.42 15.76
N THR A 649 -3.49 8.66 15.91
CA THR A 649 -4.16 9.80 15.28
C THR A 649 -4.00 9.74 13.76
N ASP A 650 -4.93 10.38 13.02
CA ASP A 650 -4.85 10.47 11.56
C ASP A 650 -3.50 11.03 11.07
N ILE A 651 -2.90 11.95 11.83
CA ILE A 651 -1.57 12.54 11.55
C ILE A 651 -0.45 11.50 11.69
N ALA A 652 -0.50 10.65 12.72
CA ALA A 652 0.48 9.58 12.90
C ALA A 652 0.36 8.53 11.77
N ILE A 653 -0.87 8.17 11.40
CA ILE A 653 -1.16 7.24 10.28
C ILE A 653 -0.63 7.82 8.96
N GLU A 654 -0.84 9.10 8.69
CA GLU A 654 -0.36 9.76 7.47
C GLU A 654 1.18 9.83 7.42
N SER A 655 1.84 10.01 8.57
CA SER A 655 3.29 10.12 8.69
C SER A 655 4.02 8.78 8.64
N ALA A 656 3.34 7.67 8.93
CA ALA A 656 3.92 6.34 9.00
C ALA A 656 4.12 5.69 7.62
N ASP A 657 5.09 4.78 7.55
CA ASP A 657 5.34 3.90 6.40
C ASP A 657 4.54 2.60 6.49
N LEU A 658 4.27 2.15 7.72
CA LEU A 658 3.50 0.96 8.03
C LEU A 658 2.47 1.30 9.12
N VAL A 659 1.23 0.84 8.94
CA VAL A 659 0.17 1.00 9.93
C VAL A 659 -0.33 -0.38 10.37
N LEU A 660 -0.39 -0.60 11.68
CA LEU A 660 -1.05 -1.76 12.28
C LEU A 660 -2.49 -1.35 12.59
N THR A 661 -3.48 -1.98 11.98
CA THR A 661 -4.91 -1.62 12.19
C THR A 661 -5.44 -1.96 13.57
N THR A 662 -4.70 -2.76 14.32
CA THR A 662 -5.03 -3.15 15.69
C THR A 662 -4.02 -2.61 16.69
N ASN A 663 -4.43 -2.51 17.95
CA ASN A 663 -3.52 -2.18 19.06
C ASN A 663 -2.65 -3.34 19.52
N ASN A 664 -2.66 -4.45 18.76
CA ASN A 664 -1.93 -5.66 19.11
C ASN A 664 -0.48 -5.60 18.59
N LEU A 665 0.48 -5.52 19.50
CA LEU A 665 1.90 -5.47 19.18
C LEU A 665 2.44 -6.74 18.49
N LEU A 666 1.75 -7.87 18.57
CA LEU A 666 2.10 -9.07 17.81
C LEU A 666 1.97 -8.84 16.30
N GLY A 667 1.14 -7.89 15.87
CA GLY A 667 1.06 -7.44 14.48
C GLY A 667 2.41 -6.95 13.96
N LEU A 668 3.23 -6.32 14.79
CA LEU A 668 4.57 -5.88 14.43
C LEU A 668 5.48 -7.07 14.11
N ALA A 669 5.49 -8.10 14.96
CA ALA A 669 6.28 -9.31 14.71
C ALA A 669 5.83 -10.00 13.40
N ARG A 670 4.51 -10.05 13.14
CA ARG A 670 3.94 -10.57 11.87
C ARG A 670 4.36 -9.71 10.67
N ALA A 671 4.45 -8.38 10.83
CA ALA A 671 4.88 -7.47 9.76
C ALA A 671 6.33 -7.75 9.33
N PHE A 672 7.24 -7.90 10.29
CA PHE A 672 8.63 -8.29 10.01
C PHE A 672 8.72 -9.66 9.33
N ASP A 673 7.91 -10.63 9.78
CA ASP A 673 7.91 -11.99 9.23
C ASP A 673 7.36 -12.02 7.80
N MET A 674 6.23 -11.36 7.56
CA MET A 674 5.61 -11.28 6.24
C MET A 674 6.51 -10.56 5.24
N SER A 675 7.15 -9.47 5.67
CA SER A 675 8.11 -8.73 4.87
C SER A 675 9.29 -9.63 4.46
N LYS A 676 9.90 -10.36 5.42
CA LYS A 676 10.99 -11.31 5.16
C LYS A 676 10.57 -12.39 4.16
N LYS A 677 9.39 -12.97 4.34
CA LYS A 677 8.86 -14.02 3.44
C LYS A 677 8.59 -13.48 2.04
N THR A 678 8.06 -12.26 1.93
CA THR A 678 7.84 -11.61 0.64
C THR A 678 9.14 -11.31 -0.07
N PHE A 679 10.12 -10.75 0.64
CA PHE A 679 11.43 -10.45 0.07
C PHE A 679 12.19 -11.72 -0.37
N ASN A 680 12.21 -12.75 0.46
CA ASN A 680 12.79 -14.05 0.10
C ASN A 680 12.09 -14.66 -1.12
N ARG A 681 10.78 -14.47 -1.27
CA ARG A 681 10.03 -14.91 -2.45
C ARG A 681 10.45 -14.14 -3.70
N ILE A 682 10.69 -12.82 -3.58
CA ILE A 682 11.24 -12.02 -4.68
C ILE A 682 12.60 -12.59 -5.12
N LEU A 683 13.50 -12.82 -4.17
CA LEU A 683 14.83 -13.39 -4.49
C LEU A 683 14.73 -14.77 -5.12
N LEU A 684 13.86 -15.63 -4.62
CA LEU A 684 13.61 -16.96 -5.19
C LEU A 684 13.04 -16.87 -6.61
N ASN A 685 12.12 -15.95 -6.85
CA ASN A 685 11.56 -15.71 -8.18
C ASN A 685 12.61 -15.21 -9.16
N LEU A 686 13.46 -14.27 -8.73
CA LEU A 686 14.57 -13.77 -9.54
C LEU A 686 15.59 -14.89 -9.85
N PHE A 687 15.89 -15.75 -8.88
CA PHE A 687 16.73 -16.93 -9.10
C PHE A 687 16.14 -17.87 -10.16
N TRP A 688 14.87 -18.25 -10.02
CA TRP A 688 14.21 -19.12 -11.01
C TRP A 688 14.14 -18.47 -12.38
N ALA A 689 13.78 -17.20 -12.46
CA ALA A 689 13.74 -16.44 -13.71
C ALA A 689 15.10 -16.39 -14.42
N SER A 690 16.21 -16.40 -13.64
CA SER A 690 17.57 -16.37 -14.19
C SER A 690 18.11 -17.76 -14.58
N ILE A 691 17.79 -18.80 -13.80
CA ILE A 691 18.33 -20.14 -14.00
C ILE A 691 17.83 -20.78 -15.31
N TYR A 692 16.56 -20.48 -15.69
CA TYR A 692 16.00 -20.92 -16.98
C TYR A 692 16.84 -20.42 -18.16
N ASN A 693 17.27 -19.15 -18.10
CA ASN A 693 18.09 -18.54 -19.14
C ASN A 693 19.52 -19.08 -19.10
N LEU A 694 20.10 -19.25 -17.90
CA LEU A 694 21.46 -19.75 -17.73
C LEU A 694 21.63 -21.16 -18.29
N ILE A 695 20.65 -22.03 -18.09
CA ILE A 695 20.65 -23.40 -18.63
C ILE A 695 20.21 -23.42 -20.08
N GLY A 696 19.19 -22.65 -20.43
CA GLY A 696 18.57 -22.66 -21.76
C GLY A 696 19.47 -22.09 -22.86
N ILE A 697 20.23 -21.04 -22.59
CA ILE A 697 21.11 -20.39 -23.58
C ILE A 697 22.16 -21.37 -24.15
N PRO A 698 22.95 -22.11 -23.36
CA PRO A 698 23.90 -23.10 -23.92
C PRO A 698 23.22 -24.19 -24.74
N ILE A 699 22.03 -24.66 -24.33
CA ILE A 699 21.29 -25.68 -25.09
C ILE A 699 20.80 -25.10 -26.41
N ALA A 700 20.24 -23.88 -26.40
CA ALA A 700 19.78 -23.19 -27.61
C ALA A 700 20.93 -22.83 -28.56
N ALA A 701 22.10 -22.48 -27.98
CA ALA A 701 23.33 -22.25 -28.76
C ALA A 701 23.90 -23.53 -29.41
N GLY A 702 23.31 -24.71 -29.19
CA GLY A 702 23.73 -25.96 -29.79
C GLY A 702 24.97 -26.60 -29.12
N VAL A 703 25.40 -26.11 -27.94
CA VAL A 703 26.60 -26.67 -27.26
C VAL A 703 26.47 -28.18 -26.98
N PHE A 704 25.25 -28.67 -26.77
CA PHE A 704 24.94 -30.05 -26.49
C PHE A 704 24.32 -30.81 -27.69
N SER A 705 24.44 -30.27 -28.90
CA SER A 705 23.89 -30.90 -30.14
C SER A 705 24.47 -32.28 -30.42
N SER A 706 25.76 -32.50 -30.07
CA SER A 706 26.43 -33.82 -30.17
C SER A 706 25.81 -34.88 -29.24
N LEU A 707 25.13 -34.47 -28.17
CA LEU A 707 24.37 -35.35 -27.26
C LEU A 707 22.90 -35.49 -27.63
N GLY A 708 22.49 -34.93 -28.75
CA GLY A 708 21.11 -34.93 -29.22
C GLY A 708 20.20 -33.91 -28.51
N LEU A 709 20.75 -33.06 -27.64
CA LEU A 709 20.02 -32.02 -26.93
C LEU A 709 20.05 -30.74 -27.78
N VAL A 710 18.96 -30.48 -28.48
CA VAL A 710 18.76 -29.29 -29.32
C VAL A 710 17.46 -28.59 -28.89
N LEU A 711 17.53 -27.29 -28.70
CA LEU A 711 16.37 -26.47 -28.39
C LEU A 711 15.98 -25.63 -29.63
N ASN A 712 14.92 -26.02 -30.28
CA ASN A 712 14.37 -25.28 -31.43
C ASN A 712 13.70 -23.96 -30.91
N PRO A 713 13.57 -22.94 -31.79
CA PRO A 713 12.95 -21.66 -31.39
C PRO A 713 11.53 -21.80 -30.83
N GLU A 714 10.72 -22.75 -31.29
CA GLU A 714 9.37 -23.03 -30.78
C GLU A 714 9.40 -23.55 -29.36
N LEU A 715 10.29 -24.53 -29.07
CA LEU A 715 10.47 -25.09 -27.72
C LEU A 715 11.07 -24.05 -26.79
N ALA A 716 11.93 -23.15 -27.26
CA ALA A 716 12.46 -22.04 -26.53
C ALA A 716 11.33 -21.07 -26.10
N GLY A 717 10.40 -20.74 -27.01
CA GLY A 717 9.22 -19.93 -26.73
C GLY A 717 8.27 -20.56 -25.70
N LEU A 718 8.05 -21.88 -25.82
CA LEU A 718 7.25 -22.64 -24.84
C LEU A 718 7.90 -22.66 -23.44
N ALA A 719 9.19 -22.95 -23.36
CA ALA A 719 9.94 -22.95 -22.09
C ALA A 719 9.87 -21.58 -21.39
N MET A 720 9.93 -20.50 -22.16
CA MET A 720 9.82 -19.13 -21.68
C MET A 720 8.42 -18.81 -21.12
N ALA A 721 7.34 -19.28 -21.78
CA ALA A 721 5.99 -19.15 -21.26
C ALA A 721 5.84 -19.87 -19.92
N PHE A 722 6.39 -21.07 -19.77
CA PHE A 722 6.41 -21.82 -18.50
C PHE A 722 7.24 -21.14 -17.41
N SER A 723 8.34 -20.49 -17.76
CA SER A 723 9.14 -19.71 -16.78
C SER A 723 8.31 -18.61 -16.14
N SER A 724 7.56 -17.82 -16.92
CA SER A 724 6.67 -16.78 -16.41
C SER A 724 5.56 -17.35 -15.52
N VAL A 725 4.93 -18.46 -15.93
CA VAL A 725 3.88 -19.13 -15.14
C VAL A 725 4.45 -19.67 -13.82
N SER A 726 5.67 -20.23 -13.81
CA SER A 726 6.30 -20.75 -12.59
C SER A 726 6.56 -19.67 -11.55
N VAL A 727 7.02 -18.48 -11.98
CA VAL A 727 7.23 -17.32 -11.12
C VAL A 727 5.91 -16.82 -10.52
N LEU A 728 4.84 -16.81 -11.33
CA LEU A 728 3.50 -16.43 -10.86
C LEU A 728 2.97 -17.41 -9.80
N ILE A 729 3.06 -18.72 -10.06
CA ILE A 729 2.65 -19.76 -9.10
C ILE A 729 3.47 -19.63 -7.82
N SER A 730 4.79 -19.46 -7.94
CA SER A 730 5.68 -19.24 -6.80
C SER A 730 5.23 -18.04 -5.96
N SER A 731 4.88 -16.91 -6.58
CA SER A 731 4.37 -15.73 -5.87
C SER A 731 3.05 -16.02 -5.15
N LEU A 732 2.11 -16.74 -5.79
CA LEU A 732 0.81 -17.10 -5.19
C LEU A 732 0.97 -18.04 -3.98
N MET A 733 2.04 -18.83 -3.91
CA MET A 733 2.34 -19.66 -2.74
C MET A 733 2.57 -18.85 -1.45
N LEU A 734 2.85 -17.54 -1.55
CA LEU A 734 2.86 -16.66 -0.38
C LEU A 734 1.55 -16.66 0.38
N ASN A 735 0.42 -16.86 -0.28
CA ASN A 735 -0.89 -16.91 0.38
C ASN A 735 -1.03 -18.07 1.39
N PHE A 736 -0.26 -19.12 1.21
CA PHE A 736 -0.32 -20.35 2.04
C PHE A 736 0.84 -20.43 3.05
N THR A 737 1.75 -19.46 3.06
CA THR A 737 2.91 -19.47 3.97
C THR A 737 2.44 -19.18 5.40
N LYS A 738 2.78 -19.98 6.40
CA LYS A 738 2.51 -19.64 7.81
C LYS A 738 3.27 -18.38 8.22
N VAL A 739 2.60 -17.49 8.95
CA VAL A 739 3.17 -16.27 9.54
C VAL A 739 2.91 -16.36 11.04
N ASP A 740 3.96 -16.31 11.85
CA ASP A 740 3.92 -16.50 13.30
C ASP A 740 3.92 -15.17 14.05
#